data_400557075455ce0f374249b185c6b25a
#
_entry.id   400557075455ce0f374249b185c6b25a
#
_cell.length_a   1.000
_cell.length_b   1.000
_cell.length_c   1.000
_cell.angle_alpha   90.00
_cell.angle_beta   90.00
_cell.angle_gamma   90.00
#
_symmetry.space_group_name_H-M   'P 1'
#
loop_
_entity.id
_entity.type
_entity.pdbx_description
1 polymer ?
#
loop_
_entity_poly.entity_id
_entity_poly.type
_entity_poly.pdbx_seq_one_letter_code
_entity_poly.pdbx_strand_id
1 'polypeptide(L)'
;MKNEKKKQKENLRLLRSYSLCACMIFLGGIAFPLPSNASNATELATQQKGKQISGTITDSHGVPVIGATVLEVGTTNAAITDLDGHFTLNARPGVKLKISYIGFKDIFVTVGSTNEYNIELKEDTEAIEEIVVVGYGTQKKVNLTGAIATISSDKLVNRTSANVTNMLAGQMPGVTVIQNSGQPGADGGLLRVRGLGTMGNASAMVVIDGVESTMSSVDPNDIENISILKDAAASAIYGVRAANGVILITTKKGSRGRAIVSYDGYIGWQSATRMPKFLDSYDYATLMNEAYRNDGLNEPYSQDALKKFKDGSDPDHYANSDWLGTLLSENGLFHNHHLSIKGGSDKITYSLAINYHDKDGLIENTNYNKFNVRANLEAYINKRLKVTTNMAVYRSVMTAPAEGIDNLMHYAFRETPVTPIQFKNGNYALFKNEHNSVASARNGGTSKQINNNFQGSLGMDLDIIDGLKLRGIAATTFNLLDNPTHLYTQSFYTADSDTPVKTTQNQLTEYDAKKVELNLQAYLDYNKTFGKHTVGALLGYSQIYNQMRYLQASRKNLPNSNTLDQINAGEVTTQTTYGTETEYSLRSVFGRLNYSYDDRYLFEANLRYDGTSRFPKNKRFGAFPSFSVGWRISEESWFNVSWVDNLKLRGSWGLLGNQDTVSSNYPYQTTYEYGYDYSFGNTLYPGISIASTMANRDLTWEKTSQYDIGIDATFLGNKLTFGFDYFHKETRDILLKLPIPYTLGVGAPMQNAGKVRNSGFEVQVGHNNRIGDWTYNVGANFSRVSTKILDLKGGDTPGQSVGDPLWAYYGYVCDGIFKDEADVKAHVPQATGTPKPGDLKYRDLDGSGSVDSRDRKVLGSYFPKINFGLNFSVQYKDFDMSALLQGAADVKGMPVAEIRYAFYNGGKVNEIHMDRWTESNPNPNAAYPRLSMKDSQNRVTSSFWVQDASYAKLRNLQVGYTLPKQLTSKYGISRLRIYSSIDNLFTITSFDGVDPEAVSGNYYPLTRNYSFGVNVTF
;
A
#
# COMPACT_ATOMS: atom_id res chain seq x y z
N MET A 1 24.99 5.65 -40.17
CA MET A 1 23.94 6.52 -39.63
C MET A 1 22.61 6.55 -40.39
N LYS A 2 22.55 6.73 -41.72
CA LYS A 2 21.27 6.70 -42.47
C LYS A 2 20.62 5.30 -42.54
N ASN A 3 21.40 4.24 -42.63
CA ASN A 3 20.88 2.85 -42.70
C ASN A 3 20.43 2.29 -41.34
N GLU A 4 21.03 2.72 -40.25
CA GLU A 4 20.58 2.30 -38.92
C GLU A 4 19.28 2.99 -38.48
N LYS A 5 19.09 4.25 -38.81
CA LYS A 5 17.81 4.97 -38.57
C LYS A 5 16.67 4.42 -39.42
N LYS A 6 16.95 3.84 -40.59
CA LYS A 6 15.92 3.20 -41.43
C LYS A 6 15.50 1.86 -40.86
N LYS A 7 16.45 1.03 -40.37
CA LYS A 7 16.17 -0.23 -39.64
C LYS A 7 15.43 -0.01 -38.30
N GLN A 8 15.79 1.03 -37.58
CA GLN A 8 15.05 1.38 -36.33
C GLN A 8 13.63 1.85 -36.62
N LYS A 9 13.39 2.63 -37.68
CA LYS A 9 12.02 3.03 -38.07
C LYS A 9 11.18 1.87 -38.59
N GLU A 10 11.77 0.91 -39.28
CA GLU A 10 11.07 -0.31 -39.72
C GLU A 10 10.74 -1.24 -38.56
N ASN A 11 11.63 -1.41 -37.58
CA ASN A 11 11.36 -2.17 -36.36
C ASN A 11 10.28 -1.47 -35.49
N LEU A 12 10.24 -0.15 -35.40
CA LEU A 12 9.17 0.56 -34.69
C LEU A 12 7.82 0.52 -35.46
N ARG A 13 7.82 0.45 -36.81
CA ARG A 13 6.57 0.24 -37.56
C ARG A 13 6.06 -1.18 -37.40
N LEU A 14 6.93 -2.18 -37.38
CA LEU A 14 6.56 -3.56 -37.10
C LEU A 14 6.00 -3.72 -35.67
N LEU A 15 6.62 -3.13 -34.65
CA LEU A 15 6.09 -3.12 -33.28
C LEU A 15 4.74 -2.40 -33.17
N ARG A 16 4.52 -1.31 -33.89
CA ARG A 16 3.21 -0.63 -33.96
C ARG A 16 2.14 -1.48 -34.65
N SER A 17 2.50 -2.22 -35.69
CA SER A 17 1.58 -3.15 -36.38
C SER A 17 1.23 -4.36 -35.52
N TYR A 18 2.22 -4.91 -34.78
CA TYR A 18 1.96 -6.04 -33.85
C TYR A 18 1.13 -5.64 -32.64
N SER A 19 1.28 -4.42 -32.09
CA SER A 19 0.38 -3.92 -31.03
C SER A 19 -1.06 -3.76 -31.47
N LEU A 20 -1.31 -3.27 -32.70
CA LEU A 20 -2.68 -3.20 -33.25
C LEU A 20 -3.24 -4.58 -33.60
N CYS A 21 -2.43 -5.50 -34.15
CA CYS A 21 -2.86 -6.87 -34.44
C CYS A 21 -3.14 -7.68 -33.18
N ALA A 22 -2.35 -7.52 -32.12
CA ALA A 22 -2.63 -8.16 -30.82
C ALA A 22 -3.97 -7.68 -30.21
N CYS A 23 -4.27 -6.38 -30.30
CA CYS A 23 -5.57 -5.85 -29.87
C CYS A 23 -6.75 -6.33 -30.75
N MET A 24 -6.55 -6.49 -32.07
CA MET A 24 -7.61 -6.98 -32.96
C MET A 24 -7.84 -8.50 -32.86
N ILE A 25 -6.82 -9.29 -32.56
CA ILE A 25 -6.99 -10.75 -32.32
C ILE A 25 -7.75 -11.01 -31.00
N PHE A 26 -7.62 -10.12 -30.00
CA PHE A 26 -8.37 -10.24 -28.74
C PHE A 26 -9.84 -9.80 -28.85
N LEU A 27 -10.17 -8.89 -29.75
CA LEU A 27 -11.56 -8.42 -29.97
C LEU A 27 -12.34 -9.22 -31.03
N GLY A 28 -11.66 -9.98 -31.87
CA GLY A 28 -12.27 -10.78 -32.95
C GLY A 28 -12.73 -12.20 -32.58
N GLY A 29 -12.45 -12.66 -31.34
CA GLY A 29 -12.67 -14.06 -30.91
C GLY A 29 -14.07 -14.40 -30.40
N ILE A 30 -15.06 -13.50 -30.45
CA ILE A 30 -16.39 -13.71 -29.83
C ILE A 30 -17.50 -14.02 -30.84
N ALA A 31 -17.23 -14.18 -32.12
CA ALA A 31 -18.29 -14.48 -33.09
C ALA A 31 -17.86 -15.53 -34.11
N PHE A 32 -17.95 -16.79 -33.77
CA PHE A 32 -18.15 -17.86 -34.77
C PHE A 32 -19.22 -18.85 -34.29
N PRO A 33 -20.29 -19.08 -35.08
CA PRO A 33 -21.24 -20.14 -34.80
C PRO A 33 -20.66 -21.47 -35.21
N LEU A 34 -20.66 -22.44 -34.29
CA LEU A 34 -20.29 -23.84 -34.57
C LEU A 34 -21.41 -24.51 -35.40
N PRO A 35 -21.12 -25.18 -36.50
CA PRO A 35 -22.09 -26.00 -37.17
C PRO A 35 -22.29 -27.29 -36.36
N SER A 36 -23.54 -27.56 -36.05
CA SER A 36 -24.01 -28.83 -35.51
C SER A 36 -23.96 -29.89 -36.63
N ASN A 37 -23.06 -30.83 -36.55
CA ASN A 37 -23.15 -32.11 -37.29
C ASN A 37 -23.15 -33.26 -36.29
N ALA A 38 -24.33 -33.79 -36.05
CA ALA A 38 -24.51 -35.09 -35.44
C ALA A 38 -24.16 -36.14 -36.47
N SER A 39 -23.11 -36.93 -36.21
CA SER A 39 -22.95 -38.23 -36.89
C SER A 39 -22.91 -39.32 -35.84
N ASN A 40 -23.94 -40.16 -35.91
CA ASN A 40 -24.05 -41.41 -35.16
C ASN A 40 -22.92 -42.33 -35.51
N ALA A 41 -22.15 -42.71 -34.49
CA ALA A 41 -21.32 -43.94 -34.54
C ALA A 41 -21.79 -44.81 -33.37
N THR A 42 -22.60 -45.79 -33.69
CA THR A 42 -23.04 -46.86 -32.78
C THR A 42 -21.90 -47.88 -32.69
N GLU A 43 -21.14 -47.86 -31.61
CA GLU A 43 -20.37 -49.07 -31.21
C GLU A 43 -21.09 -49.73 -30.04
N LEU A 44 -21.63 -50.91 -30.35
CA LEU A 44 -22.21 -51.86 -29.40
C LEU A 44 -21.12 -52.43 -28.51
N ALA A 45 -20.85 -51.82 -27.34
CA ALA A 45 -20.26 -52.53 -26.23
C ALA A 45 -21.35 -52.98 -25.27
N THR A 46 -21.51 -54.25 -25.11
CA THR A 46 -22.43 -54.89 -24.15
C THR A 46 -22.05 -54.43 -22.71
N GLN A 47 -22.64 -53.36 -22.27
CA GLN A 47 -22.56 -52.94 -20.84
C GLN A 47 -23.62 -53.73 -20.06
N GLN A 48 -23.14 -54.54 -19.09
CA GLN A 48 -23.98 -55.01 -18.01
C GLN A 48 -24.53 -53.79 -17.30
N LYS A 49 -25.86 -53.66 -17.22
CA LYS A 49 -26.57 -52.53 -16.59
C LYS A 49 -26.10 -52.36 -15.14
N GLY A 50 -25.37 -51.27 -14.82
CA GLY A 50 -25.14 -50.81 -13.45
C GLY A 50 -26.52 -50.48 -12.83
N LYS A 51 -26.63 -50.66 -11.52
CA LYS A 51 -27.78 -50.28 -10.71
C LYS A 51 -27.66 -48.78 -10.35
N GLN A 52 -28.70 -48.03 -10.47
CA GLN A 52 -28.73 -46.65 -10.02
C GLN A 52 -28.78 -46.64 -8.48
N ILE A 53 -27.79 -46.04 -7.87
CA ILE A 53 -27.71 -45.79 -6.44
C ILE A 53 -27.82 -44.26 -6.20
N SER A 54 -28.42 -43.90 -5.08
CA SER A 54 -28.52 -42.52 -4.60
C SER A 54 -28.11 -42.45 -3.14
N GLY A 55 -27.85 -41.25 -2.65
CA GLY A 55 -27.58 -41.07 -1.24
C GLY A 55 -27.37 -39.62 -0.87
N THR A 56 -27.26 -39.41 0.44
CA THR A 56 -26.99 -38.08 1.02
C THR A 56 -25.64 -38.11 1.74
N ILE A 57 -24.85 -37.09 1.53
CA ILE A 57 -23.59 -36.91 2.23
C ILE A 57 -23.72 -35.73 3.18
N THR A 58 -23.49 -35.99 4.47
CA THR A 58 -23.55 -34.98 5.53
C THR A 58 -22.19 -34.92 6.27
N ASP A 59 -21.97 -33.83 6.95
CA ASP A 59 -20.88 -33.73 7.93
C ASP A 59 -21.28 -34.38 9.27
N SER A 60 -20.36 -34.38 10.23
CA SER A 60 -20.60 -34.90 11.61
C SER A 60 -21.68 -34.14 12.38
N HIS A 61 -22.20 -33.05 11.86
CA HIS A 61 -23.26 -32.25 12.46
C HIS A 61 -24.61 -32.41 11.70
N GLY A 62 -24.64 -33.31 10.70
CA GLY A 62 -25.81 -33.53 9.88
C GLY A 62 -26.06 -32.47 8.80
N VAL A 63 -25.09 -31.56 8.55
CA VAL A 63 -25.18 -30.55 7.49
C VAL A 63 -24.81 -31.18 6.15
N PRO A 64 -25.62 -30.98 5.08
CA PRO A 64 -25.31 -31.51 3.76
C PRO A 64 -23.96 -31.01 3.23
N VAL A 65 -23.12 -31.91 2.76
CA VAL A 65 -21.85 -31.59 2.11
C VAL A 65 -22.05 -31.40 0.63
N ILE A 66 -22.03 -30.16 0.18
CA ILE A 66 -22.25 -29.76 -1.21
C ILE A 66 -20.95 -29.89 -2.01
N GLY A 67 -21.00 -30.53 -3.20
CA GLY A 67 -19.83 -30.66 -4.07
C GLY A 67 -18.89 -31.80 -3.70
N ALA A 68 -19.26 -32.68 -2.76
CA ALA A 68 -18.50 -33.90 -2.47
C ALA A 68 -18.47 -34.81 -3.70
N THR A 69 -17.31 -35.37 -3.99
CA THR A 69 -17.11 -36.27 -5.13
C THR A 69 -17.32 -37.71 -4.69
N VAL A 70 -18.20 -38.44 -5.38
CA VAL A 70 -18.44 -39.86 -5.24
C VAL A 70 -17.85 -40.55 -6.47
N LEU A 71 -16.72 -41.22 -6.36
CA LEU A 71 -15.97 -41.84 -7.47
C LEU A 71 -15.95 -43.34 -7.32
N GLU A 72 -16.32 -44.06 -8.37
CA GLU A 72 -16.06 -45.52 -8.47
C GLU A 72 -14.57 -45.75 -8.64
N VAL A 73 -13.94 -46.43 -7.65
CA VAL A 73 -12.47 -46.62 -7.60
C VAL A 73 -11.98 -47.40 -8.83
N GLY A 74 -10.99 -46.80 -9.51
CA GLY A 74 -10.37 -47.40 -10.72
C GLY A 74 -11.10 -47.07 -12.03
N THR A 75 -12.13 -46.21 -11.99
CA THR A 75 -12.86 -45.78 -13.17
C THR A 75 -12.97 -44.23 -13.23
N THR A 76 -13.56 -43.73 -14.31
CA THR A 76 -13.93 -42.28 -14.44
C THR A 76 -15.40 -42.04 -14.09
N ASN A 77 -16.12 -43.03 -13.59
CA ASN A 77 -17.51 -42.92 -13.20
C ASN A 77 -17.65 -42.24 -11.85
N ALA A 78 -18.13 -40.97 -11.87
CA ALA A 78 -18.26 -40.16 -10.68
C ALA A 78 -19.54 -39.35 -10.68
N ALA A 79 -20.02 -39.02 -9.48
CA ALA A 79 -21.07 -38.04 -9.22
C ALA A 79 -20.60 -36.99 -8.23
N ILE A 80 -21.21 -35.82 -8.25
CA ILE A 80 -20.96 -34.74 -7.30
C ILE A 80 -22.25 -34.45 -6.56
N THR A 81 -22.20 -34.23 -5.25
CA THR A 81 -23.39 -33.92 -4.44
C THR A 81 -23.96 -32.54 -4.77
N ASP A 82 -25.27 -32.46 -4.80
CA ASP A 82 -26.02 -31.23 -4.99
C ASP A 82 -26.11 -30.35 -3.70
N LEU A 83 -26.97 -29.33 -3.71
CA LEU A 83 -27.16 -28.38 -2.61
C LEU A 83 -27.71 -29.02 -1.33
N ASP A 84 -28.36 -30.17 -1.44
CA ASP A 84 -28.92 -30.93 -0.32
C ASP A 84 -28.00 -32.10 0.06
N GLY A 85 -26.78 -32.14 -0.49
CA GLY A 85 -25.84 -33.22 -0.27
C GLY A 85 -26.19 -34.52 -0.99
N HIS A 86 -27.19 -34.52 -1.90
CA HIS A 86 -27.63 -35.72 -2.61
C HIS A 86 -26.73 -36.00 -3.82
N PHE A 87 -26.47 -37.28 -4.04
CA PHE A 87 -25.82 -37.78 -5.26
C PHE A 87 -26.61 -38.93 -5.90
N THR A 88 -26.45 -39.10 -7.18
CA THR A 88 -26.95 -40.24 -7.92
C THR A 88 -25.86 -40.74 -8.87
N LEU A 89 -25.57 -42.06 -8.79
CA LEU A 89 -24.51 -42.67 -9.58
C LEU A 89 -24.97 -44.05 -10.05
N ASN A 90 -24.62 -44.44 -11.29
CA ASN A 90 -24.85 -45.81 -11.78
C ASN A 90 -23.60 -46.66 -11.44
N ALA A 91 -23.69 -47.53 -10.49
CA ALA A 91 -22.57 -48.37 -10.05
C ALA A 91 -22.96 -49.84 -9.98
N ARG A 92 -21.99 -50.78 -10.08
CA ARG A 92 -22.19 -52.22 -9.99
C ARG A 92 -22.15 -52.67 -8.52
N PRO A 93 -22.94 -53.66 -8.12
CA PRO A 93 -22.77 -54.27 -6.80
C PRO A 93 -21.34 -54.81 -6.63
N GLY A 94 -20.74 -54.58 -5.46
CA GLY A 94 -19.39 -55.02 -5.12
C GLY A 94 -18.27 -54.04 -5.43
N VAL A 95 -18.52 -52.94 -6.17
CA VAL A 95 -17.50 -51.89 -6.41
C VAL A 95 -17.30 -51.01 -5.18
N LYS A 96 -16.11 -50.48 -5.00
CA LYS A 96 -15.81 -49.51 -3.97
C LYS A 96 -16.01 -48.10 -4.52
N LEU A 97 -16.76 -47.31 -3.80
CA LEU A 97 -16.90 -45.86 -4.01
C LEU A 97 -15.93 -45.13 -3.08
N LYS A 98 -15.19 -44.20 -3.60
CA LYS A 98 -14.39 -43.24 -2.85
C LYS A 98 -15.21 -41.96 -2.75
N ILE A 99 -15.53 -41.55 -1.54
CA ILE A 99 -16.18 -40.26 -1.25
C ILE A 99 -15.12 -39.33 -0.71
N SER A 100 -14.94 -38.20 -1.38
CA SER A 100 -13.94 -37.19 -1.01
C SER A 100 -14.48 -35.78 -1.10
N TYR A 101 -14.11 -34.96 -0.14
CA TYR A 101 -14.39 -33.54 -0.13
C TYR A 101 -13.28 -32.79 0.59
N ILE A 102 -12.98 -31.56 0.17
CA ILE A 102 -11.90 -30.78 0.77
C ILE A 102 -12.22 -30.49 2.23
N GLY A 103 -11.28 -30.85 3.14
CA GLY A 103 -11.46 -30.69 4.58
C GLY A 103 -12.10 -31.88 5.30
N PHE A 104 -12.34 -32.99 4.60
CA PHE A 104 -12.90 -34.20 5.17
C PHE A 104 -12.05 -35.42 4.81
N LYS A 105 -12.03 -36.43 5.72
CA LYS A 105 -11.34 -37.72 5.46
C LYS A 105 -12.05 -38.49 4.37
N ASP A 106 -11.26 -39.03 3.43
CA ASP A 106 -11.79 -39.89 2.37
C ASP A 106 -12.49 -41.09 3.00
N ILE A 107 -13.72 -41.37 2.58
CA ILE A 107 -14.47 -42.57 2.99
C ILE A 107 -14.61 -43.51 1.80
N PHE A 108 -14.45 -44.81 2.06
CA PHE A 108 -14.67 -45.86 1.08
C PHE A 108 -15.91 -46.66 1.44
N VAL A 109 -16.89 -46.71 0.54
CA VAL A 109 -18.13 -47.45 0.70
C VAL A 109 -18.21 -48.53 -0.39
N THR A 110 -18.51 -49.75 -0.01
CA THR A 110 -18.75 -50.82 -1.00
C THR A 110 -20.23 -50.87 -1.36
N VAL A 111 -20.53 -50.85 -2.66
CA VAL A 111 -21.91 -50.93 -3.17
C VAL A 111 -22.49 -52.31 -2.88
N GLY A 112 -23.50 -52.32 -2.01
CA GLY A 112 -24.22 -53.53 -1.58
C GLY A 112 -25.54 -53.75 -2.34
N SER A 113 -26.48 -54.40 -1.68
CA SER A 113 -27.85 -54.65 -2.17
C SER A 113 -28.76 -53.42 -2.06
N THR A 114 -28.44 -52.44 -1.21
CA THR A 114 -29.19 -51.22 -0.99
C THR A 114 -29.02 -50.23 -2.13
N ASN A 115 -30.03 -49.39 -2.40
CA ASN A 115 -29.96 -48.33 -3.41
C ASN A 115 -29.68 -46.95 -2.82
N GLU A 116 -29.81 -46.81 -1.51
CA GLU A 116 -29.68 -45.55 -0.82
C GLU A 116 -28.58 -45.59 0.24
N TYR A 117 -27.71 -44.58 0.26
CA TYR A 117 -26.53 -44.47 1.09
C TYR A 117 -26.52 -43.13 1.81
N ASN A 118 -26.64 -43.13 3.12
CA ASN A 118 -26.42 -41.97 3.97
C ASN A 118 -24.99 -42.08 4.51
N ILE A 119 -24.17 -41.09 4.14
CA ILE A 119 -22.71 -41.13 4.41
C ILE A 119 -22.35 -39.86 5.20
N GLU A 120 -21.82 -40.08 6.39
CA GLU A 120 -21.30 -39.01 7.23
C GLU A 120 -19.79 -38.85 6.96
N LEU A 121 -19.37 -37.69 6.43
CA LEU A 121 -17.97 -37.32 6.31
C LEU A 121 -17.47 -36.77 7.66
N LYS A 122 -16.37 -37.31 8.14
CA LYS A 122 -15.69 -36.77 9.31
C LYS A 122 -14.69 -35.72 8.86
N GLU A 123 -14.69 -34.56 9.52
CA GLU A 123 -13.71 -33.52 9.28
C GLU A 123 -12.30 -34.09 9.40
N ASP A 124 -11.47 -33.83 8.42
CA ASP A 124 -10.06 -34.16 8.45
C ASP A 124 -9.35 -33.13 9.31
N THR A 125 -9.19 -33.46 10.61
CA THR A 125 -8.41 -32.65 11.54
C THR A 125 -6.90 -32.78 11.32
N GLU A 126 -6.46 -33.72 10.46
CA GLU A 126 -5.11 -33.70 9.94
C GLU A 126 -5.01 -32.52 8.95
N ALA A 127 -4.13 -31.57 9.26
CA ALA A 127 -3.97 -30.27 8.62
C ALA A 127 -4.29 -30.30 7.13
N ILE A 128 -5.30 -29.52 6.71
CA ILE A 128 -5.41 -29.12 5.29
C ILE A 128 -4.02 -28.68 4.89
N GLU A 129 -3.40 -29.37 3.93
CA GLU A 129 -2.09 -28.99 3.42
C GLU A 129 -2.22 -27.61 2.78
N GLU A 130 -2.02 -26.55 3.57
CA GLU A 130 -2.08 -25.17 3.09
C GLU A 130 -1.02 -25.00 2.00
N ILE A 131 -1.49 -24.83 0.77
CA ILE A 131 -0.62 -24.59 -0.39
C ILE A 131 -0.40 -23.08 -0.50
N VAL A 132 0.85 -22.68 -0.48
CA VAL A 132 1.26 -21.28 -0.59
C VAL A 132 1.84 -21.02 -1.98
N VAL A 133 1.44 -19.93 -2.61
CA VAL A 133 2.08 -19.47 -3.85
C VAL A 133 3.45 -18.89 -3.49
N VAL A 134 4.47 -19.49 -4.06
CA VAL A 134 5.86 -19.04 -3.98
C VAL A 134 6.36 -18.74 -5.39
N GLY A 135 7.45 -18.00 -5.51
CA GLY A 135 7.98 -17.57 -6.80
C GLY A 135 7.94 -18.65 -7.90
N TYR A 136 7.17 -18.40 -8.95
CA TYR A 136 6.97 -19.26 -10.12
C TYR A 136 6.40 -20.67 -9.83
N GLY A 137 5.73 -20.86 -8.67
CA GLY A 137 5.13 -22.15 -8.34
C GLY A 137 4.32 -22.12 -7.06
N THR A 138 3.90 -23.30 -6.62
CA THR A 138 3.21 -23.51 -5.34
C THR A 138 3.96 -24.55 -4.52
N GLN A 139 4.01 -24.36 -3.21
CA GLN A 139 4.60 -25.31 -2.27
C GLN A 139 3.67 -25.54 -1.08
N LYS A 140 3.77 -26.71 -0.45
CA LYS A 140 3.10 -26.96 0.83
C LYS A 140 3.70 -26.03 1.90
N LYS A 141 2.89 -25.35 2.70
CA LYS A 141 3.34 -24.44 3.76
C LYS A 141 4.33 -25.09 4.71
N VAL A 142 4.10 -26.36 5.07
CA VAL A 142 4.99 -27.13 5.95
C VAL A 142 6.39 -27.32 5.37
N ASN A 143 6.54 -27.35 4.04
CA ASN A 143 7.81 -27.54 3.34
C ASN A 143 8.52 -26.24 2.98
N LEU A 144 7.94 -25.09 3.30
CA LEU A 144 8.61 -23.79 3.07
C LEU A 144 9.79 -23.60 4.02
N THR A 145 10.92 -23.19 3.45
CA THR A 145 12.16 -22.92 4.20
C THR A 145 12.45 -21.43 4.36
N GLY A 146 11.78 -20.58 3.57
CA GLY A 146 11.87 -19.12 3.67
C GLY A 146 10.83 -18.51 4.61
N ALA A 147 11.07 -17.26 5.05
CA ALA A 147 10.15 -16.48 5.88
C ALA A 147 9.02 -15.89 5.03
N ILE A 148 7.85 -16.52 5.08
CA ILE A 148 6.66 -16.12 4.32
C ILE A 148 5.49 -15.88 5.26
N ALA A 149 4.80 -14.75 5.11
CA ALA A 149 3.53 -14.48 5.78
C ALA A 149 2.39 -14.54 4.77
N THR A 150 1.29 -15.18 5.13
CA THR A 150 0.12 -15.34 4.24
C THR A 150 -1.14 -14.79 4.89
N ILE A 151 -2.02 -14.22 4.08
CA ILE A 151 -3.35 -13.81 4.48
C ILE A 151 -4.36 -14.25 3.41
N SER A 152 -5.41 -14.94 3.84
CA SER A 152 -6.48 -15.41 2.96
C SER A 152 -7.55 -14.35 2.72
N SER A 153 -8.32 -14.51 1.67
CA SER A 153 -9.47 -13.68 1.28
C SER A 153 -10.40 -13.39 2.45
N ASP A 154 -10.75 -14.41 3.24
CA ASP A 154 -11.72 -14.28 4.34
C ASP A 154 -11.33 -13.24 5.40
N LYS A 155 -10.03 -13.09 5.65
CA LYS A 155 -9.51 -12.08 6.59
C LYS A 155 -9.46 -10.68 5.98
N LEU A 156 -9.37 -10.58 4.65
CA LEU A 156 -9.33 -9.29 3.94
C LEU A 156 -10.73 -8.69 3.79
N VAL A 157 -11.73 -9.50 3.41
CA VAL A 157 -13.10 -9.02 3.08
C VAL A 157 -13.85 -8.48 4.31
N ASN A 158 -13.35 -8.75 5.52
CA ASN A 158 -13.92 -8.20 6.75
C ASN A 158 -13.68 -6.68 6.93
N ARG A 159 -13.01 -6.01 5.97
CA ARG A 159 -12.76 -4.57 6.00
C ARG A 159 -13.35 -3.88 4.79
N THR A 160 -14.05 -2.78 5.01
CA THR A 160 -14.71 -1.97 3.96
C THR A 160 -13.75 -0.90 3.40
N SER A 161 -12.54 -1.30 2.99
CA SER A 161 -11.57 -0.42 2.35
C SER A 161 -11.36 -0.80 0.88
N ALA A 162 -11.37 0.18 -0.01
CA ALA A 162 -11.01 -0.03 -1.41
C ALA A 162 -9.49 -0.20 -1.61
N ASN A 163 -8.68 0.12 -0.60
CA ASN A 163 -7.23 0.06 -0.68
C ASN A 163 -6.68 -1.18 0.03
N VAL A 164 -6.16 -2.13 -0.76
CA VAL A 164 -5.58 -3.39 -0.26
C VAL A 164 -4.41 -3.15 0.71
N THR A 165 -3.61 -2.09 0.49
CA THR A 165 -2.47 -1.80 1.37
C THR A 165 -2.93 -1.53 2.81
N ASN A 166 -3.99 -0.73 2.97
CA ASN A 166 -4.53 -0.41 4.30
C ASN A 166 -5.11 -1.64 5.01
N MET A 167 -5.64 -2.61 4.25
CA MET A 167 -6.16 -3.86 4.80
C MET A 167 -5.08 -4.74 5.42
N LEU A 168 -3.82 -4.60 5.00
CA LEU A 168 -2.69 -5.37 5.52
C LEU A 168 -2.14 -4.83 6.85
N ALA A 169 -2.55 -3.61 7.25
CA ALA A 169 -2.08 -2.97 8.47
C ALA A 169 -2.43 -3.81 9.73
N GLY A 170 -1.43 -4.18 10.53
CA GLY A 170 -1.59 -4.95 11.77
C GLY A 170 -1.92 -6.44 11.57
N GLN A 171 -1.95 -6.95 10.33
CA GLN A 171 -2.33 -8.33 10.04
C GLN A 171 -1.17 -9.32 10.12
N MET A 172 0.07 -8.86 9.87
CA MET A 172 1.23 -9.74 9.71
C MET A 172 2.47 -9.18 10.39
N PRO A 173 3.30 -10.02 11.04
CA PRO A 173 4.54 -9.57 11.66
C PRO A 173 5.56 -9.17 10.58
N GLY A 174 6.38 -8.15 10.88
CA GLY A 174 7.41 -7.62 9.99
C GLY A 174 6.89 -6.76 8.84
N VAL A 175 5.57 -6.52 8.77
CA VAL A 175 4.95 -5.64 7.79
C VAL A 175 4.46 -4.38 8.49
N THR A 176 5.04 -3.25 8.11
CA THR A 176 4.65 -1.93 8.59
C THR A 176 3.86 -1.23 7.50
N VAL A 177 2.64 -0.79 7.81
CA VAL A 177 1.82 0.04 6.94
C VAL A 177 1.59 1.37 7.65
N ILE A 178 1.99 2.46 7.02
CA ILE A 178 1.85 3.83 7.53
C ILE A 178 0.90 4.58 6.59
N GLN A 179 -0.27 4.93 7.07
CA GLN A 179 -1.23 5.73 6.32
C GLN A 179 -1.03 7.21 6.62
N ASN A 180 -0.54 7.97 5.65
CA ASN A 180 -0.22 9.38 5.82
C ASN A 180 -1.38 10.32 5.51
N SER A 181 -2.40 9.90 4.77
CA SER A 181 -3.51 10.73 4.32
C SER A 181 -4.82 9.96 4.29
N GLY A 182 -5.92 10.64 4.56
CA GLY A 182 -7.28 10.16 4.33
C GLY A 182 -7.91 10.63 3.02
N GLN A 183 -7.18 11.40 2.20
CA GLN A 183 -7.67 11.95 0.95
C GLN A 183 -8.11 10.83 0.00
N PRO A 184 -9.34 10.87 -0.53
CA PRO A 184 -9.82 9.89 -1.50
C PRO A 184 -8.87 9.73 -2.69
N GLY A 185 -8.50 8.47 -2.99
CA GLY A 185 -7.56 8.13 -4.06
C GLY A 185 -6.09 8.31 -3.73
N ALA A 186 -5.75 9.03 -2.65
CA ALA A 186 -4.39 9.18 -2.11
C ALA A 186 -4.26 8.63 -0.67
N ASP A 187 -5.24 7.85 -0.21
CA ASP A 187 -5.33 7.26 1.12
C ASP A 187 -4.57 5.93 1.28
N GLY A 188 -3.82 5.52 0.27
CA GLY A 188 -3.01 4.30 0.31
C GLY A 188 -1.84 4.39 1.27
N GLY A 189 -1.73 3.43 2.20
CA GLY A 189 -0.62 3.37 3.14
C GLY A 189 0.71 3.01 2.49
N LEU A 190 1.81 3.54 3.03
CA LEU A 190 3.16 3.13 2.69
C LEU A 190 3.47 1.79 3.34
N LEU A 191 3.66 0.75 2.52
CA LEU A 191 3.99 -0.57 3.00
C LEU A 191 5.50 -0.80 3.01
N ARG A 192 6.04 -1.28 4.13
CA ARG A 192 7.46 -1.63 4.33
C ARG A 192 7.58 -3.02 4.94
N VAL A 193 8.56 -3.78 4.44
CA VAL A 193 8.86 -5.12 4.96
C VAL A 193 10.20 -5.07 5.69
N ARG A 194 10.18 -5.39 7.00
CA ARG A 194 11.37 -5.42 7.86
C ARG A 194 12.17 -4.10 7.87
N GLY A 195 11.45 -2.96 7.92
CA GLY A 195 12.03 -1.63 8.05
C GLY A 195 12.46 -0.98 6.74
N LEU A 196 13.25 0.08 6.85
CA LEU A 196 13.78 0.86 5.72
C LEU A 196 15.12 0.25 5.26
N GLY A 197 15.12 -0.43 4.12
CA GLY A 197 16.32 -1.12 3.61
C GLY A 197 17.30 -0.24 2.85
N THR A 198 16.90 0.96 2.43
CA THR A 198 17.72 1.90 1.65
C THR A 198 17.33 3.33 1.98
N MET A 199 18.16 4.29 1.62
CA MET A 199 17.87 5.73 1.72
C MET A 199 17.06 6.25 0.52
N GLY A 200 16.87 5.43 -0.52
CA GLY A 200 16.02 5.69 -1.68
C GLY A 200 14.65 5.05 -1.57
N ASN A 201 14.15 4.48 -2.69
CA ASN A 201 12.87 3.79 -2.71
C ASN A 201 12.94 2.44 -1.96
N ALA A 202 12.31 2.36 -0.79
CA ALA A 202 12.24 1.18 0.06
C ALA A 202 10.90 0.43 -0.07
N SER A 203 10.12 0.64 -1.15
CA SER A 203 8.84 -0.03 -1.38
C SER A 203 9.03 -1.51 -1.73
N ALA A 204 8.14 -2.36 -1.23
CA ALA A 204 8.10 -3.76 -1.62
C ALA A 204 7.57 -3.91 -3.06
N MET A 205 8.08 -4.90 -3.79
CA MET A 205 7.60 -5.26 -5.12
C MET A 205 6.22 -5.93 -5.01
N VAL A 206 5.27 -5.51 -5.84
CA VAL A 206 3.94 -6.14 -5.91
C VAL A 206 3.83 -6.98 -7.17
N VAL A 207 3.42 -8.22 -7.03
CA VAL A 207 3.22 -9.16 -8.15
C VAL A 207 1.80 -9.71 -8.07
N ILE A 208 1.03 -9.53 -9.14
CA ILE A 208 -0.34 -10.05 -9.25
C ILE A 208 -0.38 -11.12 -10.35
N ASP A 209 -0.75 -12.33 -10.00
CA ASP A 209 -0.82 -13.49 -10.91
C ASP A 209 0.46 -13.68 -11.76
N GLY A 210 1.64 -13.46 -11.14
CA GLY A 210 2.95 -13.62 -11.76
C GLY A 210 3.47 -12.42 -12.55
N VAL A 211 2.73 -11.31 -12.61
CA VAL A 211 3.10 -10.07 -13.30
C VAL A 211 3.27 -8.93 -12.30
N GLU A 212 4.35 -8.16 -12.42
CA GLU A 212 4.55 -6.97 -11.59
C GLU A 212 3.45 -5.93 -11.84
N SER A 213 2.94 -5.36 -10.75
CA SER A 213 1.79 -4.48 -10.76
C SER A 213 1.81 -3.52 -9.57
N THR A 214 0.69 -2.87 -9.30
CA THR A 214 0.46 -2.01 -8.13
C THR A 214 -0.70 -2.53 -7.30
N MET A 215 -0.69 -2.25 -5.99
CA MET A 215 -1.79 -2.63 -5.08
C MET A 215 -3.14 -2.06 -5.53
N SER A 216 -3.12 -0.90 -6.18
CA SER A 216 -4.33 -0.24 -6.69
C SER A 216 -4.94 -0.92 -7.92
N SER A 217 -4.25 -1.86 -8.58
CA SER A 217 -4.76 -2.55 -9.79
C SER A 217 -5.69 -3.73 -9.49
N VAL A 218 -5.88 -4.09 -8.23
CA VAL A 218 -6.74 -5.20 -7.82
C VAL A 218 -7.80 -4.72 -6.82
N ASP A 219 -9.01 -5.29 -6.93
CA ASP A 219 -10.04 -5.13 -5.92
C ASP A 219 -9.85 -6.17 -4.80
N PRO A 220 -10.04 -5.80 -3.51
CA PRO A 220 -9.94 -6.75 -2.41
C PRO A 220 -10.80 -8.01 -2.57
N ASN A 221 -12.00 -7.86 -3.13
CA ASN A 221 -12.91 -8.98 -3.34
C ASN A 221 -12.46 -9.95 -4.44
N ASP A 222 -11.54 -9.52 -5.33
CA ASP A 222 -10.94 -10.39 -6.37
C ASP A 222 -9.77 -11.21 -5.84
N ILE A 223 -9.27 -10.94 -4.63
CA ILE A 223 -8.11 -11.59 -4.06
C ILE A 223 -8.48 -12.95 -3.46
N GLU A 224 -7.73 -13.97 -3.79
CA GLU A 224 -7.76 -15.31 -3.17
C GLU A 224 -6.82 -15.36 -1.96
N ASN A 225 -5.57 -14.91 -2.16
CA ASN A 225 -4.52 -14.98 -1.17
C ASN A 225 -3.47 -13.89 -1.42
N ILE A 226 -2.89 -13.37 -0.32
CA ILE A 226 -1.69 -12.53 -0.36
C ILE A 226 -0.58 -13.24 0.41
N SER A 227 0.58 -13.41 -0.23
CA SER A 227 1.79 -13.93 0.39
C SER A 227 2.87 -12.85 0.39
N ILE A 228 3.48 -12.59 1.53
CA ILE A 228 4.59 -11.63 1.65
C ILE A 228 5.88 -12.41 1.89
N LEU A 229 6.80 -12.30 0.92
CA LEU A 229 8.13 -12.89 0.99
C LEU A 229 9.04 -11.90 1.71
N LYS A 230 9.51 -12.27 2.91
CA LYS A 230 10.20 -11.34 3.81
C LYS A 230 11.71 -11.52 3.83
N ASP A 231 12.21 -12.70 3.45
CA ASP A 231 13.64 -12.99 3.42
C ASP A 231 14.21 -13.09 2.00
N ALA A 232 15.53 -13.14 1.92
CA ALA A 232 16.23 -13.17 0.64
C ALA A 232 16.04 -14.51 -0.09
N ALA A 233 15.87 -15.63 0.61
CA ALA A 233 15.70 -16.93 -0.04
C ALA A 233 14.35 -17.02 -0.75
N ALA A 234 13.26 -16.65 -0.08
CA ALA A 234 11.93 -16.61 -0.67
C ALA A 234 11.82 -15.57 -1.81
N SER A 235 12.51 -14.42 -1.68
CA SER A 235 12.39 -13.30 -2.62
C SER A 235 13.34 -13.39 -3.82
N ALA A 236 14.45 -14.15 -3.73
CA ALA A 236 15.53 -14.15 -4.71
C ALA A 236 15.06 -14.46 -6.14
N ILE A 237 14.09 -15.33 -6.30
CA ILE A 237 13.57 -15.72 -7.60
C ILE A 237 12.91 -14.56 -8.37
N TYR A 238 12.46 -13.50 -7.67
CA TYR A 238 11.91 -12.27 -8.26
C TYR A 238 12.98 -11.23 -8.62
N GLY A 239 14.24 -11.45 -8.18
CA GLY A 239 15.41 -10.70 -8.63
C GLY A 239 15.59 -9.36 -7.98
N VAL A 240 16.20 -8.47 -8.75
CA VAL A 240 16.78 -7.19 -8.30
C VAL A 240 15.78 -6.13 -7.81
N ARG A 241 14.49 -6.37 -7.92
CA ARG A 241 13.44 -5.49 -7.38
C ARG A 241 12.86 -6.02 -6.07
N ALA A 242 13.30 -7.20 -5.64
CA ALA A 242 12.80 -7.89 -4.45
C ALA A 242 13.57 -7.57 -3.16
N ALA A 243 14.60 -6.71 -3.20
CA ALA A 243 15.44 -6.38 -2.04
C ALA A 243 14.67 -5.79 -0.85
N ASN A 244 13.50 -5.19 -1.08
CA ASN A 244 12.63 -4.65 -0.05
C ASN A 244 11.43 -5.54 0.27
N GLY A 245 11.50 -6.84 -0.12
CA GLY A 245 10.41 -7.82 0.02
C GLY A 245 9.49 -7.86 -1.21
N VAL A 246 8.70 -8.93 -1.31
CA VAL A 246 7.76 -9.14 -2.41
C VAL A 246 6.37 -9.45 -1.85
N ILE A 247 5.37 -8.82 -2.42
CA ILE A 247 3.96 -9.05 -2.12
C ILE A 247 3.37 -9.79 -3.30
N LEU A 248 3.04 -11.05 -3.11
CA LEU A 248 2.39 -11.89 -4.10
C LEU A 248 0.89 -11.87 -3.87
N ILE A 249 0.14 -11.45 -4.86
CA ILE A 249 -1.31 -11.46 -4.86
C ILE A 249 -1.77 -12.49 -5.89
N THR A 250 -2.53 -13.46 -5.42
CA THR A 250 -3.23 -14.41 -6.28
C THR A 250 -4.69 -14.02 -6.34
N THR A 251 -5.22 -13.90 -7.55
CA THR A 251 -6.63 -13.56 -7.74
C THR A 251 -7.49 -14.80 -7.86
N LYS A 252 -8.79 -14.64 -7.54
CA LYS A 252 -9.78 -15.71 -7.60
C LYS A 252 -9.90 -16.24 -9.02
N LYS A 253 -9.88 -17.57 -9.15
CA LYS A 253 -10.00 -18.27 -10.43
C LYS A 253 -11.37 -18.91 -10.58
N GLY A 254 -11.68 -19.31 -11.81
CA GLY A 254 -12.86 -20.12 -12.08
C GLY A 254 -12.73 -21.52 -11.49
N SER A 255 -13.87 -22.13 -11.17
CA SER A 255 -13.98 -23.51 -10.70
C SER A 255 -14.85 -24.31 -11.66
N ARG A 256 -14.61 -25.63 -11.72
CA ARG A 256 -15.50 -26.53 -12.48
C ARG A 256 -16.87 -26.56 -11.80
N GLY A 257 -17.91 -26.63 -12.59
CA GLY A 257 -19.27 -26.71 -12.10
C GLY A 257 -20.16 -25.57 -12.61
N ARG A 258 -21.33 -25.43 -12.00
CA ARG A 258 -22.30 -24.36 -12.33
C ARG A 258 -21.71 -22.99 -12.06
N ALA A 259 -22.17 -22.01 -12.82
CA ALA A 259 -21.83 -20.62 -12.57
C ALA A 259 -22.36 -20.17 -11.21
N ILE A 260 -21.49 -19.60 -10.40
CA ILE A 260 -21.81 -18.97 -9.11
C ILE A 260 -21.72 -17.46 -9.31
N VAL A 261 -22.82 -16.77 -9.03
CA VAL A 261 -22.87 -15.30 -9.07
C VAL A 261 -22.81 -14.78 -7.64
N SER A 262 -21.93 -13.84 -7.39
CA SER A 262 -21.80 -13.21 -6.07
C SER A 262 -21.80 -11.70 -6.20
N TYR A 263 -22.53 -11.04 -5.32
CA TYR A 263 -22.58 -9.59 -5.19
C TYR A 263 -22.15 -9.20 -3.76
N ASP A 264 -21.25 -8.23 -3.68
CA ASP A 264 -20.81 -7.58 -2.44
C ASP A 264 -20.98 -6.07 -2.60
N GLY A 265 -21.76 -5.47 -1.72
CA GLY A 265 -22.02 -4.04 -1.77
C GLY A 265 -22.06 -3.42 -0.39
N TYR A 266 -21.55 -2.20 -0.27
CA TYR A 266 -21.66 -1.41 0.94
C TYR A 266 -21.79 0.09 0.64
N ILE A 267 -22.42 0.79 1.59
CA ILE A 267 -22.52 2.24 1.65
C ILE A 267 -22.08 2.71 3.03
N GLY A 268 -21.48 3.89 3.10
CA GLY A 268 -21.00 4.40 4.37
C GLY A 268 -20.69 5.88 4.35
N TRP A 269 -20.35 6.41 5.53
CA TRP A 269 -19.97 7.79 5.75
C TRP A 269 -18.64 7.87 6.47
N GLN A 270 -17.88 8.91 6.18
CA GLN A 270 -16.60 9.17 6.80
C GLN A 270 -16.56 10.52 7.49
N SER A 271 -15.80 10.59 8.57
CA SER A 271 -15.48 11.82 9.30
C SER A 271 -14.00 11.83 9.66
N ALA A 272 -13.43 13.00 9.98
CA ALA A 272 -12.06 13.08 10.47
C ALA A 272 -11.90 12.30 11.79
N THR A 273 -10.77 11.57 11.94
CA THR A 273 -10.48 10.83 13.19
C THR A 273 -10.14 11.79 14.33
N ARG A 274 -9.33 12.80 14.03
CA ARG A 274 -8.84 13.77 14.99
C ARG A 274 -8.43 15.05 14.26
N MET A 275 -8.76 16.20 14.85
CA MET A 275 -8.32 17.53 14.39
C MET A 275 -7.84 18.34 15.58
N PRO A 276 -6.81 19.19 15.41
CA PRO A 276 -6.39 20.10 16.46
C PRO A 276 -7.51 21.14 16.73
N LYS A 277 -7.68 21.50 17.99
CA LYS A 277 -8.64 22.52 18.39
C LYS A 277 -7.96 23.87 18.44
N PHE A 278 -8.32 24.74 17.53
CA PHE A 278 -7.87 26.13 17.51
C PHE A 278 -8.77 27.00 18.38
N LEU A 279 -8.18 28.06 18.92
CA LEU A 279 -8.88 29.00 19.76
C LEU A 279 -9.75 29.98 18.93
N ASP A 280 -10.78 30.52 19.55
CA ASP A 280 -11.66 31.56 18.96
C ASP A 280 -10.96 32.89 18.80
N SER A 281 -11.67 33.88 18.24
CA SER A 281 -11.12 35.22 17.97
C SER A 281 -10.81 36.01 19.23
N TYR A 282 -11.60 35.84 20.29
CA TYR A 282 -11.37 36.56 21.55
C TYR A 282 -10.10 36.06 22.25
N ASP A 283 -9.96 34.74 22.36
CA ASP A 283 -8.77 34.11 22.95
C ASP A 283 -7.52 34.38 22.10
N TYR A 284 -7.64 34.26 20.77
CA TYR A 284 -6.57 34.57 19.82
C TYR A 284 -6.07 36.03 20.00
N ALA A 285 -6.99 37.01 20.01
CA ALA A 285 -6.65 38.45 20.15
C ALA A 285 -6.04 38.73 21.52
N THR A 286 -6.56 38.11 22.59
CA THR A 286 -6.03 38.22 23.94
C THR A 286 -4.59 37.72 24.04
N LEU A 287 -4.33 36.52 23.48
CA LEU A 287 -2.98 35.92 23.47
C LEU A 287 -2.02 36.73 22.57
N MET A 288 -2.51 37.31 21.49
CA MET A 288 -1.70 38.16 20.63
C MET A 288 -1.27 39.43 21.33
N ASN A 289 -2.19 40.09 22.05
CA ASN A 289 -1.87 41.27 22.92
C ASN A 289 -0.79 40.88 23.96
N GLU A 290 -0.89 39.73 24.58
CA GLU A 290 0.15 39.22 25.51
C GLU A 290 1.49 39.03 24.81
N ALA A 291 1.52 38.39 23.63
CA ALA A 291 2.76 38.17 22.88
C ALA A 291 3.45 39.49 22.51
N TYR A 292 2.67 40.50 22.09
CA TYR A 292 3.17 41.86 21.81
C TYR A 292 3.73 42.52 23.06
N ARG A 293 3.02 42.42 24.18
CA ARG A 293 3.47 42.96 25.49
C ARG A 293 4.77 42.31 25.95
N ASN A 294 4.89 40.97 25.80
CA ASN A 294 6.09 40.23 26.17
C ASN A 294 7.32 40.65 25.33
N ASP A 295 7.08 41.17 24.11
CA ASP A 295 8.13 41.66 23.21
C ASP A 295 8.37 43.16 23.31
N GLY A 296 7.68 43.84 24.21
CA GLY A 296 7.78 45.30 24.40
C GLY A 296 7.16 46.10 23.26
N LEU A 297 6.16 45.54 22.59
CA LEU A 297 5.43 46.15 21.47
C LEU A 297 4.05 46.61 21.93
N ASN A 298 3.43 47.54 21.16
CA ASN A 298 2.06 47.99 21.41
C ASN A 298 1.07 46.88 21.08
N GLU A 299 0.09 46.66 21.96
CA GLU A 299 -0.98 45.70 21.75
C GLU A 299 -1.78 46.00 20.48
N PRO A 300 -1.97 45.03 19.56
CA PRO A 300 -2.68 45.28 18.30
C PRO A 300 -4.20 45.41 18.46
N TYR A 301 -4.78 44.86 19.52
CA TYR A 301 -6.22 44.86 19.76
C TYR A 301 -6.59 45.68 20.99
N SER A 302 -7.43 46.72 20.82
CA SER A 302 -7.99 47.53 21.91
C SER A 302 -9.01 46.72 22.73
N GLN A 303 -9.35 47.19 23.91
CA GLN A 303 -10.40 46.62 24.74
C GLN A 303 -11.78 46.62 24.05
N ASP A 304 -12.07 47.61 23.23
CA ASP A 304 -13.27 47.65 22.40
C ASP A 304 -13.27 46.55 21.35
N ALA A 305 -12.13 46.34 20.68
CA ALA A 305 -11.96 45.23 19.74
C ALA A 305 -12.16 43.86 20.41
N LEU A 306 -11.54 43.65 21.58
CA LEU A 306 -11.72 42.40 22.35
C LEU A 306 -13.19 42.18 22.73
N LYS A 307 -13.91 43.24 23.11
CA LYS A 307 -15.33 43.14 23.40
C LYS A 307 -16.14 42.74 22.18
N LYS A 308 -15.86 43.33 21.00
CA LYS A 308 -16.56 43.01 19.73
C LYS A 308 -16.29 41.59 19.26
N PHE A 309 -15.06 41.05 19.44
CA PHE A 309 -14.78 39.64 19.19
C PHE A 309 -15.58 38.74 20.11
N LYS A 310 -15.74 39.10 21.36
CA LYS A 310 -16.47 38.31 22.37
C LYS A 310 -17.99 38.32 22.16
N ASP A 311 -18.57 39.43 21.80
CA ASP A 311 -20.02 39.58 21.64
C ASP A 311 -20.52 39.36 20.20
N GLY A 312 -19.60 39.29 19.21
CA GLY A 312 -19.92 39.06 17.80
C GLY A 312 -20.70 40.19 17.14
N SER A 313 -20.65 41.44 17.67
CA SER A 313 -21.49 42.54 17.22
C SER A 313 -21.19 43.06 15.83
N ASP A 314 -19.98 42.82 15.28
CA ASP A 314 -19.54 43.32 13.99
C ASP A 314 -18.66 42.24 13.27
N PRO A 315 -19.29 41.19 12.73
CA PRO A 315 -18.53 40.02 12.21
C PRO A 315 -17.77 40.26 10.91
N ASP A 316 -18.05 41.38 10.20
CA ASP A 316 -17.31 41.74 9.00
C ASP A 316 -15.92 42.32 9.34
N HIS A 317 -15.79 43.04 10.49
CA HIS A 317 -14.55 43.63 10.97
C HIS A 317 -13.94 42.88 12.16
N TYR A 318 -14.77 42.23 12.96
CA TYR A 318 -14.39 41.49 14.17
C TYR A 318 -14.93 40.06 14.08
N ALA A 319 -14.44 39.33 13.11
CA ALA A 319 -14.90 37.98 12.81
C ALA A 319 -14.54 36.96 13.91
N ASN A 320 -15.32 35.91 14.00
CA ASN A 320 -14.99 34.69 14.73
C ASN A 320 -15.12 33.47 13.79
N SER A 321 -14.12 33.26 12.97
CA SER A 321 -14.15 32.29 11.86
C SER A 321 -13.56 30.95 12.25
N ASP A 322 -14.36 29.91 12.10
CA ASP A 322 -13.86 28.52 12.11
C ASP A 322 -13.53 28.06 10.69
N TRP A 323 -12.31 28.32 10.25
CA TRP A 323 -11.82 27.98 8.92
C TRP A 323 -11.79 26.47 8.67
N LEU A 324 -11.36 25.68 9.65
CA LEU A 324 -11.28 24.23 9.51
C LEU A 324 -12.66 23.57 9.52
N GLY A 325 -13.54 23.97 10.44
CA GLY A 325 -14.91 23.46 10.47
C GLY A 325 -15.71 23.85 9.24
N THR A 326 -15.39 25.02 8.61
CA THR A 326 -16.03 25.45 7.35
C THR A 326 -15.44 24.75 6.13
N LEU A 327 -14.13 24.43 6.12
CA LEU A 327 -13.47 23.77 5.00
C LEU A 327 -13.77 22.26 5.00
N LEU A 328 -13.88 21.65 6.17
CA LEU A 328 -14.05 20.20 6.31
C LEU A 328 -15.52 19.83 6.54
N SER A 329 -16.08 19.02 5.68
CA SER A 329 -17.37 18.39 5.88
C SER A 329 -17.28 17.25 6.91
N GLU A 330 -18.29 17.10 7.75
CA GLU A 330 -18.37 15.97 8.69
C GLU A 330 -18.81 14.65 8.06
N ASN A 331 -19.32 14.67 6.80
CA ASN A 331 -20.00 13.53 6.18
C ASN A 331 -19.59 13.34 4.72
N GLY A 332 -18.43 12.73 4.46
CA GLY A 332 -18.11 12.25 3.12
C GLY A 332 -18.80 10.91 2.86
N LEU A 333 -19.63 10.83 1.82
CA LEU A 333 -20.29 9.58 1.40
C LEU A 333 -19.31 8.68 0.66
N PHE A 334 -19.42 7.37 0.85
CA PHE A 334 -18.73 6.40 0.01
C PHE A 334 -19.59 5.15 -0.20
N HIS A 335 -19.43 4.51 -1.37
CA HIS A 335 -20.07 3.22 -1.63
C HIS A 335 -19.23 2.36 -2.58
N ASN A 336 -19.48 1.06 -2.53
CA ASN A 336 -18.83 0.07 -3.38
C ASN A 336 -19.81 -0.99 -3.84
N HIS A 337 -19.65 -1.43 -5.08
CA HIS A 337 -20.47 -2.48 -5.70
C HIS A 337 -19.55 -3.44 -6.44
N HIS A 338 -19.45 -4.68 -5.98
CA HIS A 338 -18.69 -5.73 -6.61
C HIS A 338 -19.59 -6.87 -7.05
N LEU A 339 -19.54 -7.23 -8.31
CA LEU A 339 -20.25 -8.35 -8.91
C LEU A 339 -19.23 -9.32 -9.49
N SER A 340 -19.32 -10.60 -9.14
CA SER A 340 -18.47 -11.62 -9.71
C SER A 340 -19.24 -12.84 -10.17
N ILE A 341 -18.76 -13.47 -11.25
CA ILE A 341 -19.30 -14.69 -11.82
C ILE A 341 -18.14 -15.64 -12.03
N LYS A 342 -18.20 -16.83 -11.44
CA LYS A 342 -17.19 -17.88 -11.60
C LYS A 342 -17.85 -19.21 -11.93
N GLY A 343 -17.21 -20.00 -12.80
CA GLY A 343 -17.70 -21.29 -13.19
C GLY A 343 -16.80 -21.99 -14.20
N GLY A 344 -17.28 -23.07 -14.78
CA GLY A 344 -16.55 -23.75 -15.84
C GLY A 344 -16.92 -25.21 -16.07
N SER A 345 -16.24 -25.80 -17.02
CA SER A 345 -16.28 -27.22 -17.36
C SER A 345 -14.91 -27.86 -17.16
N ASP A 346 -14.77 -29.13 -17.54
CA ASP A 346 -13.47 -29.83 -17.54
C ASP A 346 -12.46 -29.20 -18.52
N LYS A 347 -12.94 -28.47 -19.52
CA LYS A 347 -12.09 -27.86 -20.56
C LYS A 347 -11.78 -26.40 -20.32
N ILE A 348 -12.69 -25.67 -19.69
CA ILE A 348 -12.56 -24.22 -19.51
C ILE A 348 -13.10 -23.83 -18.15
N THR A 349 -12.32 -23.09 -17.37
CA THR A 349 -12.78 -22.40 -16.15
C THR A 349 -12.61 -20.90 -16.31
N TYR A 350 -13.55 -20.15 -15.76
CA TYR A 350 -13.57 -18.68 -15.90
C TYR A 350 -13.98 -17.99 -14.61
N SER A 351 -13.44 -16.82 -14.40
CA SER A 351 -13.87 -15.85 -13.38
C SER A 351 -13.94 -14.46 -14.03
N LEU A 352 -15.07 -13.80 -13.89
CA LEU A 352 -15.28 -12.42 -14.31
C LEU A 352 -15.75 -11.62 -13.10
N ALA A 353 -15.12 -10.48 -12.85
CA ALA A 353 -15.49 -9.55 -11.79
C ALA A 353 -15.58 -8.13 -12.32
N ILE A 354 -16.54 -7.39 -11.81
CA ILE A 354 -16.78 -5.97 -12.09
C ILE A 354 -16.92 -5.27 -10.76
N ASN A 355 -16.22 -4.17 -10.56
CA ASN A 355 -16.32 -3.36 -9.36
C ASN A 355 -16.45 -1.88 -9.70
N TYR A 356 -17.30 -1.19 -8.96
CA TYR A 356 -17.42 0.26 -8.93
C TYR A 356 -17.29 0.77 -7.50
N HIS A 357 -16.40 1.70 -7.28
CA HIS A 357 -16.16 2.37 -6.01
C HIS A 357 -16.25 3.87 -6.21
N ASP A 358 -16.94 4.56 -5.31
CA ASP A 358 -17.04 6.01 -5.28
C ASP A 358 -16.86 6.50 -3.84
N LYS A 359 -16.09 7.58 -3.64
CA LYS A 359 -15.78 8.14 -2.33
C LYS A 359 -15.62 9.64 -2.40
N ASP A 360 -16.51 10.38 -1.74
CA ASP A 360 -16.37 11.82 -1.55
C ASP A 360 -15.34 12.14 -0.48
N GLY A 361 -14.64 13.25 -0.63
CA GLY A 361 -13.73 13.76 0.38
C GLY A 361 -14.45 14.56 1.47
N LEU A 362 -13.67 15.01 2.46
CA LEU A 362 -14.14 15.93 3.50
C LEU A 362 -14.05 17.40 3.06
N ILE A 363 -13.39 17.70 1.95
CA ILE A 363 -13.28 19.04 1.36
C ILE A 363 -14.13 19.07 0.08
N GLU A 364 -14.84 20.16 -0.15
CA GLU A 364 -15.64 20.35 -1.37
C GLU A 364 -14.78 20.18 -2.63
N ASN A 365 -15.36 19.65 -3.71
CA ASN A 365 -14.66 19.31 -4.95
C ASN A 365 -13.57 18.23 -4.81
N THR A 366 -13.67 17.39 -3.77
CA THR A 366 -12.81 16.23 -3.60
C THR A 366 -13.61 14.95 -3.74
N ASN A 367 -13.25 14.11 -4.72
CA ASN A 367 -13.90 12.83 -4.97
C ASN A 367 -12.91 11.84 -5.59
N TYR A 368 -13.12 10.56 -5.36
CA TYR A 368 -12.42 9.48 -6.05
C TYR A 368 -13.41 8.43 -6.49
N ASN A 369 -13.47 8.17 -7.78
CA ASN A 369 -14.22 7.04 -8.30
C ASN A 369 -13.32 6.10 -9.10
N LYS A 370 -13.65 4.80 -9.04
CA LYS A 370 -12.90 3.75 -9.71
C LYS A 370 -13.84 2.69 -10.24
N PHE A 371 -13.72 2.40 -11.53
CA PHE A 371 -14.35 1.27 -12.19
C PHE A 371 -13.29 0.28 -12.62
N ASN A 372 -13.44 -1.00 -12.27
CA ASN A 372 -12.52 -2.04 -12.71
C ASN A 372 -13.25 -3.31 -13.16
N VAL A 373 -12.64 -3.97 -14.12
CA VAL A 373 -13.08 -5.26 -14.66
C VAL A 373 -11.87 -6.20 -14.63
N ARG A 374 -12.07 -7.40 -14.12
CA ARG A 374 -11.08 -8.48 -14.15
C ARG A 374 -11.69 -9.72 -14.78
N ALA A 375 -10.94 -10.36 -15.66
CA ALA A 375 -11.33 -11.62 -16.30
C ALA A 375 -10.15 -12.60 -16.24
N ASN A 376 -10.36 -13.77 -15.65
CA ASN A 376 -9.41 -14.85 -15.59
C ASN A 376 -10.01 -16.08 -16.32
N LEU A 377 -9.27 -16.63 -17.26
CA LEU A 377 -9.66 -17.79 -18.05
C LEU A 377 -8.56 -18.85 -18.02
N GLU A 378 -8.90 -20.08 -17.73
CA GLU A 378 -8.01 -21.22 -17.90
C GLU A 378 -8.65 -22.21 -18.90
N ALA A 379 -7.93 -22.51 -19.99
CA ALA A 379 -8.37 -23.41 -21.05
C ALA A 379 -7.44 -24.63 -21.12
N TYR A 380 -7.99 -25.83 -20.95
CA TYR A 380 -7.29 -27.11 -21.10
C TYR A 380 -7.47 -27.60 -22.54
N ILE A 381 -6.54 -27.21 -23.42
CA ILE A 381 -6.59 -27.54 -24.86
C ILE A 381 -6.53 -29.06 -25.04
N ASN A 382 -5.66 -29.71 -24.25
CA ASN A 382 -5.58 -31.19 -24.13
C ASN A 382 -5.01 -31.52 -22.74
N LYS A 383 -4.75 -32.81 -22.50
CA LYS A 383 -4.20 -33.31 -21.21
C LYS A 383 -2.80 -32.76 -20.86
N ARG A 384 -2.06 -32.22 -21.84
CA ARG A 384 -0.69 -31.71 -21.65
C ARG A 384 -0.57 -30.21 -21.80
N LEU A 385 -1.55 -29.54 -22.41
CA LEU A 385 -1.45 -28.10 -22.71
C LEU A 385 -2.60 -27.35 -22.04
N LYS A 386 -2.23 -26.45 -21.12
CA LYS A 386 -3.11 -25.47 -20.49
C LYS A 386 -2.71 -24.08 -20.94
N VAL A 387 -3.68 -23.27 -21.30
CA VAL A 387 -3.51 -21.85 -21.61
C VAL A 387 -4.27 -21.05 -20.56
N THR A 388 -3.66 -20.00 -20.02
CA THR A 388 -4.22 -19.11 -19.02
C THR A 388 -4.21 -17.69 -19.56
N THR A 389 -5.30 -16.98 -19.42
CA THR A 389 -5.40 -15.57 -19.77
C THR A 389 -5.91 -14.80 -18.55
N ASN A 390 -5.15 -13.78 -18.13
CA ASN A 390 -5.59 -12.86 -17.09
C ASN A 390 -5.64 -11.46 -17.68
N MET A 391 -6.78 -10.79 -17.55
CA MET A 391 -6.97 -9.42 -17.99
C MET A 391 -7.56 -8.59 -16.86
N ALA A 392 -7.02 -7.40 -16.68
CA ALA A 392 -7.54 -6.41 -15.76
C ALA A 392 -7.55 -5.03 -16.43
N VAL A 393 -8.65 -4.34 -16.30
CA VAL A 393 -8.82 -2.96 -16.76
C VAL A 393 -9.35 -2.15 -15.60
N TYR A 394 -8.78 -0.99 -15.35
CA TYR A 394 -9.44 -0.03 -14.48
C TYR A 394 -9.31 1.39 -15.02
N ARG A 395 -10.34 2.17 -14.74
CA ARG A 395 -10.33 3.63 -14.85
C ARG A 395 -10.60 4.20 -13.47
N SER A 396 -9.71 5.08 -13.00
CA SER A 396 -9.96 5.87 -11.81
C SER A 396 -9.88 7.35 -12.13
N VAL A 397 -10.73 8.13 -11.45
CA VAL A 397 -10.74 9.58 -11.50
C VAL A 397 -10.63 10.09 -10.08
N MET A 398 -9.56 10.80 -9.78
CA MET A 398 -9.39 11.56 -8.55
C MET A 398 -9.60 13.03 -8.89
N THR A 399 -10.58 13.65 -8.28
CA THR A 399 -10.85 15.08 -8.39
C THR A 399 -10.42 15.77 -7.11
N ALA A 400 -9.78 16.90 -7.22
CA ALA A 400 -9.40 17.75 -6.10
C ALA A 400 -9.50 19.23 -6.51
N PRO A 401 -9.62 20.18 -5.56
CA PRO A 401 -9.45 21.59 -5.85
C PRO A 401 -8.13 21.87 -6.57
N ALA A 402 -8.15 22.75 -7.56
CA ALA A 402 -7.00 23.01 -8.45
C ALA A 402 -5.76 23.52 -7.71
N GLU A 403 -5.92 24.20 -6.58
CA GLU A 403 -4.83 24.68 -5.73
C GLU A 403 -4.12 23.56 -4.96
N GLY A 404 -4.74 22.38 -4.90
CA GLY A 404 -4.22 21.21 -4.19
C GLY A 404 -4.63 21.17 -2.72
N ILE A 405 -4.97 19.95 -2.28
CA ILE A 405 -5.47 19.70 -0.92
C ILE A 405 -4.46 20.10 0.16
N ASP A 406 -3.18 19.79 -0.04
CA ASP A 406 -2.15 20.10 0.96
C ASP A 406 -2.00 21.61 1.17
N ASN A 407 -2.09 22.41 0.10
CA ASN A 407 -2.05 23.87 0.18
C ASN A 407 -3.28 24.42 0.92
N LEU A 408 -4.49 23.93 0.57
CA LEU A 408 -5.72 24.37 1.22
C LEU A 408 -5.71 24.07 2.71
N MET A 409 -5.31 22.86 3.09
CA MET A 409 -5.19 22.49 4.50
C MET A 409 -4.11 23.30 5.23
N HIS A 410 -2.95 23.52 4.59
CA HIS A 410 -1.89 24.36 5.12
C HIS A 410 -2.38 25.80 5.36
N TYR A 411 -3.14 26.36 4.42
CA TYR A 411 -3.75 27.69 4.59
C TYR A 411 -4.77 27.68 5.73
N ALA A 412 -5.68 26.71 5.75
CA ALA A 412 -6.70 26.62 6.78
C ALA A 412 -6.12 26.46 8.19
N PHE A 413 -4.95 25.87 8.36
CA PHE A 413 -4.22 25.85 9.64
C PHE A 413 -3.62 27.21 10.02
N ARG A 414 -3.39 28.10 9.07
CA ARG A 414 -2.81 29.45 9.28
C ARG A 414 -3.85 30.55 9.37
N GLU A 415 -4.93 30.48 8.61
CA GLU A 415 -5.98 31.48 8.53
C GLU A 415 -6.60 31.74 9.90
N THR A 416 -6.51 33.01 10.39
CA THR A 416 -6.82 33.38 11.78
C THR A 416 -8.33 33.53 12.02
N PRO A 417 -8.82 33.27 13.22
CA PRO A 417 -10.24 33.39 13.54
C PRO A 417 -10.73 34.86 13.46
N VAL A 418 -9.84 35.83 13.58
CA VAL A 418 -10.15 37.26 13.47
C VAL A 418 -10.35 37.76 12.03
N THR A 419 -10.04 36.89 11.03
CA THR A 419 -10.28 37.19 9.60
C THR A 419 -11.58 36.54 9.17
N PRO A 420 -12.54 37.25 8.58
CA PRO A 420 -13.76 36.65 8.07
C PRO A 420 -13.46 35.70 6.91
N ILE A 421 -14.21 34.60 6.78
CA ILE A 421 -14.18 33.74 5.60
C ILE A 421 -14.89 34.43 4.45
N GLN A 422 -16.07 34.97 4.74
CA GLN A 422 -16.96 35.60 3.80
C GLN A 422 -17.69 36.76 4.53
N PHE A 423 -17.82 37.91 3.88
CA PHE A 423 -18.57 39.03 4.38
C PHE A 423 -20.09 38.81 4.25
N LYS A 424 -20.91 39.58 4.95
CA LYS A 424 -22.37 39.48 4.90
C LYS A 424 -22.96 39.68 3.49
N ASN A 425 -22.27 40.45 2.64
CA ASN A 425 -22.65 40.67 1.25
C ASN A 425 -22.33 39.46 0.31
N GLY A 426 -21.72 38.38 0.84
CA GLY A 426 -21.36 37.22 0.06
C GLY A 426 -19.96 37.25 -0.56
N ASN A 427 -19.23 38.34 -0.42
CA ASN A 427 -17.86 38.47 -0.93
C ASN A 427 -16.86 37.73 -0.04
N TYR A 428 -15.88 37.04 -0.63
CA TYR A 428 -14.83 36.36 0.12
C TYR A 428 -13.75 37.34 0.58
N ALA A 429 -13.37 37.23 1.85
CA ALA A 429 -12.25 37.97 2.40
C ALA A 429 -10.90 37.39 1.96
N LEU A 430 -9.83 38.13 2.15
CA LEU A 430 -8.48 37.72 1.85
C LEU A 430 -7.63 37.70 3.12
N PHE A 431 -7.06 36.53 3.47
CA PHE A 431 -6.13 36.46 4.58
C PHE A 431 -4.74 36.97 4.14
N LYS A 432 -4.24 37.96 4.84
CA LYS A 432 -2.91 38.58 4.64
C LYS A 432 -2.59 38.95 3.17
N ASN A 433 -3.57 39.32 2.39
CA ASN A 433 -3.41 39.59 0.95
C ASN A 433 -2.92 38.40 0.11
N GLU A 434 -3.04 37.19 0.61
CA GLU A 434 -2.51 35.97 -0.02
C GLU A 434 -3.62 35.03 -0.53
N HIS A 435 -4.46 34.49 0.36
CA HIS A 435 -5.38 33.39 0.06
C HIS A 435 -6.66 33.41 0.92
N ASN A 436 -7.60 32.51 0.52
CA ASN A 436 -8.77 32.09 1.27
C ASN A 436 -9.03 30.62 0.92
N SER A 437 -8.74 29.70 1.85
CA SER A 437 -8.81 28.27 1.60
C SER A 437 -10.21 27.78 1.25
N VAL A 438 -11.25 28.36 1.88
CA VAL A 438 -12.65 28.00 1.62
C VAL A 438 -13.09 28.44 0.23
N ALA A 439 -12.75 29.68 -0.16
CA ALA A 439 -13.03 30.19 -1.51
C ALA A 439 -12.32 29.36 -2.59
N SER A 440 -11.04 29.03 -2.35
CA SER A 440 -10.26 28.20 -3.28
C SER A 440 -10.81 26.79 -3.39
N ALA A 441 -11.29 26.19 -2.30
CA ALA A 441 -11.92 24.87 -2.34
C ALA A 441 -13.23 24.87 -3.14
N ARG A 442 -14.06 25.92 -3.00
CA ARG A 442 -15.37 26.02 -3.62
C ARG A 442 -15.33 26.51 -5.05
N ASN A 443 -14.56 27.59 -5.29
CA ASN A 443 -14.60 28.37 -6.53
C ASN A 443 -13.28 28.41 -7.28
N GLY A 444 -12.21 27.78 -6.76
CA GLY A 444 -10.85 27.87 -7.31
C GLY A 444 -10.59 27.00 -8.53
N GLY A 445 -11.58 26.22 -8.96
CA GLY A 445 -11.43 25.24 -10.04
C GLY A 445 -11.00 23.86 -9.54
N THR A 446 -10.74 22.95 -10.46
CA THR A 446 -10.43 21.55 -10.13
C THR A 446 -9.19 21.03 -10.87
N SER A 447 -8.52 20.10 -10.25
CA SER A 447 -7.53 19.20 -10.84
C SER A 447 -8.13 17.79 -10.87
N LYS A 448 -8.02 17.12 -12.01
CA LYS A 448 -8.46 15.72 -12.15
C LYS A 448 -7.26 14.87 -12.49
N GLN A 449 -7.12 13.72 -11.83
CA GLN A 449 -6.16 12.69 -12.20
C GLN A 449 -6.92 11.49 -12.72
N ILE A 450 -6.94 11.33 -14.04
CA ILE A 450 -7.64 10.26 -14.75
C ILE A 450 -6.62 9.20 -15.11
N ASN A 451 -6.74 8.04 -14.51
CA ASN A 451 -5.82 6.92 -14.71
C ASN A 451 -6.54 5.76 -15.40
N ASN A 452 -6.19 5.49 -16.65
CA ASN A 452 -6.70 4.35 -17.41
C ASN A 452 -5.58 3.30 -17.49
N ASN A 453 -5.80 2.14 -16.89
CA ASN A 453 -4.82 1.06 -16.85
C ASN A 453 -5.39 -0.21 -17.47
N PHE A 454 -4.60 -0.83 -18.33
CA PHE A 454 -4.84 -2.16 -18.87
C PHE A 454 -3.66 -3.06 -18.51
N GLN A 455 -3.93 -4.21 -17.95
CA GLN A 455 -2.96 -5.28 -17.70
C GLN A 455 -3.48 -6.56 -18.33
N GLY A 456 -2.71 -7.14 -19.23
CA GLY A 456 -3.04 -8.40 -19.90
C GLY A 456 -1.89 -9.38 -19.80
N SER A 457 -2.18 -10.65 -19.53
CA SER A 457 -1.20 -11.72 -19.60
C SER A 457 -1.75 -12.95 -20.30
N LEU A 458 -0.92 -13.59 -21.08
CA LEU A 458 -1.14 -14.89 -21.71
C LEU A 458 -0.09 -15.87 -21.18
N GLY A 459 -0.54 -16.90 -20.51
CA GLY A 459 0.27 -17.98 -19.96
C GLY A 459 0.05 -19.28 -20.71
N MET A 460 1.09 -20.09 -20.82
CA MET A 460 1.06 -21.43 -21.39
C MET A 460 1.81 -22.38 -20.46
N ASP A 461 1.17 -23.48 -20.08
CA ASP A 461 1.77 -24.59 -19.35
C ASP A 461 1.72 -25.83 -20.25
N LEU A 462 2.90 -26.38 -20.62
CA LEU A 462 3.02 -27.57 -21.44
C LEU A 462 3.72 -28.68 -20.66
N ASP A 463 3.01 -29.76 -20.36
CA ASP A 463 3.57 -30.99 -19.78
C ASP A 463 4.35 -31.76 -20.86
N ILE A 464 5.70 -31.71 -20.82
CA ILE A 464 6.58 -32.36 -21.80
C ILE A 464 6.64 -33.88 -21.51
N ILE A 465 7.00 -34.19 -20.28
CA ILE A 465 7.01 -35.55 -19.72
C ILE A 465 6.55 -35.46 -18.26
N ASP A 466 6.31 -36.62 -17.66
CA ASP A 466 5.93 -36.67 -16.23
C ASP A 466 6.98 -36.01 -15.34
N GLY A 467 6.53 -35.00 -14.59
CA GLY A 467 7.35 -34.15 -13.74
C GLY A 467 8.02 -32.97 -14.43
N LEU A 468 8.07 -32.86 -15.77
CA LEU A 468 8.71 -31.75 -16.49
C LEU A 468 7.69 -30.91 -17.26
N LYS A 469 7.63 -29.62 -16.93
CA LYS A 469 6.75 -28.62 -17.57
C LYS A 469 7.55 -27.50 -18.21
N LEU A 470 7.14 -27.07 -19.39
CA LEU A 470 7.55 -25.80 -19.96
C LEU A 470 6.45 -24.78 -19.70
N ARG A 471 6.81 -23.65 -19.11
CA ARG A 471 5.89 -22.54 -18.87
C ARG A 471 6.36 -21.30 -19.60
N GLY A 472 5.42 -20.56 -20.17
CA GLY A 472 5.66 -19.28 -20.82
C GLY A 472 4.63 -18.27 -20.37
N ILE A 473 5.06 -17.02 -20.16
CA ILE A 473 4.17 -15.90 -19.85
C ILE A 473 4.57 -14.71 -20.74
N ALA A 474 3.60 -14.16 -21.45
CA ALA A 474 3.72 -12.88 -22.13
C ALA A 474 2.71 -11.90 -21.51
N ALA A 475 3.20 -10.81 -20.93
CA ALA A 475 2.35 -9.83 -20.27
C ALA A 475 2.66 -8.42 -20.75
N THR A 476 1.64 -7.58 -20.76
CA THR A 476 1.75 -6.16 -21.05
C THR A 476 0.96 -5.35 -20.03
N THR A 477 1.53 -4.25 -19.61
CA THR A 477 0.83 -3.21 -18.84
C THR A 477 0.86 -1.92 -19.63
N PHE A 478 -0.30 -1.32 -19.80
CA PHE A 478 -0.50 -0.07 -20.50
C PHE A 478 -1.21 0.90 -19.58
N ASN A 479 -0.56 2.01 -19.27
CA ASN A 479 -1.11 3.02 -18.39
C ASN A 479 -1.16 4.37 -19.11
N LEU A 480 -2.33 4.99 -19.11
CA LEU A 480 -2.56 6.35 -19.58
C LEU A 480 -3.01 7.19 -18.39
N LEU A 481 -2.22 8.17 -18.06
CA LEU A 481 -2.53 9.19 -17.07
C LEU A 481 -2.81 10.50 -17.81
N ASP A 482 -3.98 11.05 -17.53
CA ASP A 482 -4.45 12.34 -18.02
C ASP A 482 -4.79 13.20 -16.79
N ASN A 483 -4.19 14.39 -16.71
CA ASN A 483 -4.31 15.24 -15.53
C ASN A 483 -4.57 16.71 -15.90
N PRO A 484 -5.81 17.05 -16.33
CA PRO A 484 -6.22 18.42 -16.53
C PRO A 484 -6.36 19.16 -15.18
N THR A 485 -5.75 20.33 -15.09
CA THR A 485 -5.88 21.24 -13.95
C THR A 485 -6.34 22.59 -14.46
N HIS A 486 -7.51 23.04 -14.01
CA HIS A 486 -8.07 24.32 -14.35
C HIS A 486 -8.22 25.19 -13.09
N LEU A 487 -7.31 26.15 -12.93
CA LEU A 487 -7.41 27.22 -11.94
C LEU A 487 -8.37 28.28 -12.45
N TYR A 488 -9.35 28.65 -11.63
CA TYR A 488 -10.33 29.68 -11.97
C TYR A 488 -9.92 31.04 -11.46
N THR A 489 -10.43 32.10 -12.11
CA THR A 489 -10.33 33.46 -11.60
C THR A 489 -11.20 33.62 -10.35
N GLN A 490 -10.62 34.12 -9.26
CA GLN A 490 -11.30 34.44 -8.02
C GLN A 490 -11.03 35.86 -7.65
N SER A 491 -12.05 36.55 -7.09
CA SER A 491 -11.94 37.92 -6.60
C SER A 491 -12.13 37.93 -5.10
N PHE A 492 -11.30 38.68 -4.42
CA PHE A 492 -11.29 38.85 -2.96
C PHE A 492 -11.46 40.34 -2.58
N TYR A 493 -12.06 40.55 -1.43
CA TYR A 493 -12.54 41.87 -1.04
C TYR A 493 -12.11 42.24 0.39
N THR A 494 -12.28 43.49 0.78
CA THR A 494 -12.30 44.00 2.16
C THR A 494 -13.74 44.29 2.59
N ALA A 495 -13.97 44.47 3.89
CA ALA A 495 -15.29 44.69 4.46
C ALA A 495 -16.01 45.92 3.87
N ASP A 496 -15.26 46.98 3.55
CA ASP A 496 -15.75 48.28 3.18
C ASP A 496 -15.72 48.56 1.66
N SER A 497 -15.44 47.51 0.84
CA SER A 497 -15.26 47.72 -0.60
C SER A 497 -15.95 46.64 -1.44
N ASP A 498 -16.73 47.08 -2.43
CA ASP A 498 -17.27 46.25 -3.49
C ASP A 498 -16.28 46.09 -4.67
N THR A 499 -15.11 46.72 -4.59
CA THR A 499 -14.03 46.54 -5.56
C THR A 499 -13.06 45.46 -5.06
N PRO A 500 -12.72 44.46 -5.89
CA PRO A 500 -11.79 43.45 -5.45
C PRO A 500 -10.40 44.01 -5.16
N VAL A 501 -9.86 43.68 -4.00
CA VAL A 501 -8.47 44.03 -3.64
C VAL A 501 -7.45 43.09 -4.29
N LYS A 502 -7.92 41.89 -4.72
CA LYS A 502 -7.11 40.92 -5.44
C LYS A 502 -8.00 40.11 -6.37
N THR A 503 -7.52 39.87 -7.57
CA THR A 503 -8.10 38.92 -8.53
C THR A 503 -7.00 37.97 -8.99
N THR A 504 -7.25 36.67 -8.89
CA THR A 504 -6.31 35.65 -9.37
C THR A 504 -6.39 35.47 -10.88
N GLN A 505 -5.29 35.04 -11.50
CA GLN A 505 -5.31 34.66 -12.93
C GLN A 505 -5.80 33.22 -13.06
N ASN A 506 -6.63 32.94 -14.05
CA ASN A 506 -6.96 31.59 -14.42
C ASN A 506 -5.80 30.93 -15.20
N GLN A 507 -5.77 29.62 -15.16
CA GLN A 507 -4.76 28.84 -15.85
C GLN A 507 -5.33 27.45 -16.17
N LEU A 508 -5.18 27.01 -17.39
CA LEU A 508 -5.38 25.61 -17.79
C LEU A 508 -4.04 24.93 -18.02
N THR A 509 -3.87 23.80 -17.39
CA THR A 509 -2.71 22.91 -17.56
C THR A 509 -3.22 21.53 -17.94
N GLU A 510 -2.71 20.99 -19.04
CA GLU A 510 -2.93 19.62 -19.50
C GLU A 510 -1.64 18.84 -19.33
N TYR A 511 -1.73 17.67 -18.69
CA TYR A 511 -0.63 16.75 -18.50
C TYR A 511 -1.04 15.34 -18.91
N ASP A 512 -0.35 14.81 -19.92
CA ASP A 512 -0.54 13.46 -20.44
C ASP A 512 0.69 12.61 -20.21
N ALA A 513 0.53 11.43 -19.60
CA ALA A 513 1.60 10.45 -19.50
C ALA A 513 1.17 9.08 -20.00
N LYS A 514 2.06 8.44 -20.75
CA LYS A 514 1.87 7.08 -21.27
C LYS A 514 3.01 6.21 -20.81
N LYS A 515 2.67 5.12 -20.13
CA LYS A 515 3.62 4.08 -19.72
C LYS A 515 3.24 2.76 -20.38
N VAL A 516 4.25 2.10 -20.99
CA VAL A 516 4.11 0.75 -21.56
C VAL A 516 5.16 -0.14 -20.94
N GLU A 517 4.74 -1.29 -20.44
CA GLU A 517 5.64 -2.33 -19.97
C GLU A 517 5.34 -3.65 -20.67
N LEU A 518 6.36 -4.29 -21.19
CA LEU A 518 6.31 -5.65 -21.75
C LEU A 518 7.12 -6.57 -20.87
N ASN A 519 6.55 -7.71 -20.50
CA ASN A 519 7.19 -8.71 -19.66
C ASN A 519 7.06 -10.09 -20.32
N LEU A 520 8.19 -10.68 -20.68
CA LEU A 520 8.27 -12.01 -21.27
C LEU A 520 9.02 -12.94 -20.34
N GLN A 521 8.46 -14.10 -20.05
CA GLN A 521 9.03 -15.10 -19.17
C GLN A 521 8.91 -16.50 -19.82
N ALA A 522 9.95 -17.30 -19.69
CA ALA A 522 9.92 -18.71 -20.08
C ALA A 522 10.75 -19.53 -19.10
N TYR A 523 10.22 -20.65 -18.62
CA TYR A 523 10.95 -21.49 -17.69
C TYR A 523 10.55 -22.96 -17.77
N LEU A 524 11.53 -23.82 -17.53
CA LEU A 524 11.38 -25.26 -17.33
C LEU A 524 11.22 -25.53 -15.84
N ASP A 525 10.23 -26.31 -15.48
CA ASP A 525 9.91 -26.67 -14.10
C ASP A 525 9.84 -28.21 -14.01
N TYR A 526 10.77 -28.80 -13.27
CA TYR A 526 10.83 -30.21 -13.00
C TYR A 526 10.52 -30.48 -11.54
N ASN A 527 9.58 -31.38 -11.27
CA ASN A 527 9.24 -31.79 -9.91
C ASN A 527 8.88 -33.29 -9.90
N LYS A 528 9.62 -34.09 -9.14
CA LYS A 528 9.37 -35.50 -9.05
C LYS A 528 9.83 -36.09 -7.73
N THR A 529 9.05 -37.03 -7.21
CA THR A 529 9.36 -37.79 -5.99
C THR A 529 9.86 -39.20 -6.35
N PHE A 530 10.99 -39.57 -5.78
CA PHE A 530 11.64 -40.89 -5.95
C PHE A 530 11.78 -41.53 -4.56
N GLY A 531 10.83 -42.36 -4.17
CA GLY A 531 10.77 -42.93 -2.84
C GLY A 531 10.67 -41.83 -1.77
N LYS A 532 11.68 -41.66 -0.93
CA LYS A 532 11.75 -40.60 0.09
C LYS A 532 12.37 -39.28 -0.39
N HIS A 533 12.85 -39.25 -1.62
CA HIS A 533 13.51 -38.06 -2.19
C HIS A 533 12.57 -37.32 -3.10
N THR A 534 12.29 -36.04 -2.79
CA THR A 534 11.57 -35.11 -3.69
C THR A 534 12.57 -34.11 -4.24
N VAL A 535 12.66 -34.02 -5.56
CA VAL A 535 13.55 -33.08 -6.27
C VAL A 535 12.71 -32.13 -7.11
N GLY A 536 12.91 -30.85 -6.90
CA GLY A 536 12.37 -29.80 -7.74
C GLY A 536 13.51 -28.97 -8.37
N ALA A 537 13.46 -28.73 -9.67
CA ALA A 537 14.43 -27.89 -10.38
C ALA A 537 13.72 -26.94 -11.32
N LEU A 538 14.10 -25.68 -11.31
CA LEU A 538 13.55 -24.65 -12.19
C LEU A 538 14.70 -23.92 -12.88
N LEU A 539 14.61 -23.73 -14.19
CA LEU A 539 15.51 -22.90 -14.98
C LEU A 539 14.68 -21.94 -15.83
N GLY A 540 14.95 -20.64 -15.72
CA GLY A 540 14.13 -19.63 -16.36
C GLY A 540 14.90 -18.46 -16.97
N TYR A 541 14.23 -17.80 -17.89
CA TYR A 541 14.63 -16.55 -18.53
C TYR A 541 13.48 -15.54 -18.42
N SER A 542 13.80 -14.29 -18.14
CA SER A 542 12.83 -13.20 -18.20
C SER A 542 13.42 -11.95 -18.84
N GLN A 543 12.57 -11.19 -19.53
CA GLN A 543 12.91 -9.92 -20.13
C GLN A 543 11.78 -8.93 -19.91
N ILE A 544 12.13 -7.73 -19.45
CA ILE A 544 11.21 -6.62 -19.23
C ILE A 544 11.71 -5.44 -20.06
N TYR A 545 10.78 -4.78 -20.72
CA TYR A 545 10.97 -3.49 -21.38
C TYR A 545 9.95 -2.51 -20.85
N ASN A 546 10.40 -1.32 -20.47
CA ASN A 546 9.57 -0.26 -19.96
C ASN A 546 9.86 1.03 -20.71
N GLN A 547 8.82 1.71 -21.16
CA GLN A 547 8.85 3.01 -21.81
C GLN A 547 7.84 3.93 -21.16
N MET A 548 8.24 5.15 -20.87
CA MET A 548 7.39 6.21 -20.36
C MET A 548 7.60 7.48 -21.17
N ARG A 549 6.50 8.07 -21.61
CA ARG A 549 6.48 9.36 -22.29
C ARG A 549 5.46 10.25 -21.62
N TYR A 550 5.78 11.53 -21.46
CA TYR A 550 4.82 12.49 -21.00
C TYR A 550 4.95 13.83 -21.76
N LEU A 551 3.85 14.57 -21.77
CA LEU A 551 3.69 15.90 -22.34
C LEU A 551 2.88 16.75 -21.38
N GLN A 552 3.31 17.98 -21.18
CA GLN A 552 2.55 19.00 -20.45
C GLN A 552 2.46 20.26 -21.27
N ALA A 553 1.30 20.89 -21.26
CA ALA A 553 1.08 22.21 -21.84
C ALA A 553 0.24 23.07 -20.90
N SER A 554 0.49 24.36 -20.87
CA SER A 554 -0.25 25.29 -20.00
C SER A 554 -0.38 26.65 -20.65
N ARG A 555 -1.54 27.31 -20.43
CA ARG A 555 -1.77 28.73 -20.74
C ARG A 555 -2.61 29.40 -19.67
N LYS A 556 -2.44 30.72 -19.51
CA LYS A 556 -3.18 31.59 -18.59
C LYS A 556 -4.12 32.50 -19.36
N ASN A 557 -4.90 33.28 -18.62
CA ASN A 557 -5.79 34.34 -19.13
C ASN A 557 -6.78 33.79 -20.18
N LEU A 558 -7.48 32.71 -19.87
CA LEU A 558 -8.55 32.20 -20.72
C LEU A 558 -9.77 33.14 -20.64
N PRO A 559 -10.41 33.48 -21.75
CA PRO A 559 -11.67 34.22 -21.72
C PRO A 559 -12.78 33.37 -21.09
N ASN A 560 -13.74 34.03 -20.42
CA ASN A 560 -14.81 33.33 -19.67
C ASN A 560 -14.30 32.22 -18.75
N SER A 561 -13.41 32.56 -17.87
CA SER A 561 -12.47 31.76 -17.09
C SER A 561 -12.99 30.44 -16.52
N ASN A 562 -14.27 30.31 -16.24
CA ASN A 562 -14.80 29.18 -15.46
C ASN A 562 -15.59 28.18 -16.33
N THR A 563 -15.66 28.37 -17.64
CA THR A 563 -16.46 27.53 -18.54
C THR A 563 -15.71 27.01 -19.76
N LEU A 564 -14.53 27.56 -20.09
CA LEU A 564 -13.78 27.24 -21.31
C LEU A 564 -12.54 26.41 -20.99
N ASP A 565 -12.59 25.11 -21.33
CA ASP A 565 -11.54 24.11 -21.08
C ASP A 565 -10.66 23.86 -22.32
N GLN A 566 -10.34 24.89 -23.07
CA GLN A 566 -9.54 24.77 -24.29
C GLN A 566 -8.23 25.52 -24.15
N ILE A 567 -7.10 24.83 -24.18
CA ILE A 567 -5.77 25.43 -23.99
C ILE A 567 -5.46 26.51 -25.03
N ASN A 568 -6.01 26.37 -26.26
CA ASN A 568 -5.84 27.34 -27.34
C ASN A 568 -6.55 28.68 -27.09
N ALA A 569 -7.49 28.71 -26.15
CA ALA A 569 -8.19 29.93 -25.79
C ALA A 569 -7.37 30.84 -24.87
N GLY A 570 -6.37 30.29 -24.16
CA GLY A 570 -5.47 31.09 -23.31
C GLY A 570 -4.52 31.97 -24.11
N GLU A 571 -4.00 33.00 -23.44
CA GLU A 571 -3.07 33.97 -24.00
C GLU A 571 -1.79 33.29 -24.45
N VAL A 572 -1.41 33.51 -25.72
CA VAL A 572 -0.28 32.81 -26.37
C VAL A 572 1.06 33.13 -25.70
N THR A 573 1.24 34.35 -25.21
CA THR A 573 2.48 34.80 -24.52
C THR A 573 2.73 34.10 -23.19
N THR A 574 1.71 33.45 -22.61
CA THR A 574 1.79 32.69 -21.36
C THR A 574 2.02 31.21 -21.56
N GLN A 575 2.18 30.75 -22.81
CA GLN A 575 2.31 29.36 -23.14
C GLN A 575 3.56 28.75 -22.55
N THR A 576 3.39 27.60 -21.88
CA THR A 576 4.49 26.72 -21.46
C THR A 576 4.25 25.33 -21.96
N THR A 577 5.32 24.66 -22.42
CA THR A 577 5.27 23.27 -22.88
C THR A 577 6.48 22.51 -22.36
N TYR A 578 6.26 21.28 -21.95
CA TYR A 578 7.31 20.39 -21.50
C TYR A 578 7.00 18.95 -21.90
N GLY A 579 8.00 18.17 -22.31
CA GLY A 579 7.82 16.77 -22.63
C GLY A 579 9.13 16.01 -22.67
N THR A 580 9.05 14.72 -22.30
CA THR A 580 10.19 13.82 -22.35
C THR A 580 9.77 12.37 -22.52
N GLU A 581 10.72 11.55 -22.93
CA GLU A 581 10.55 10.11 -23.07
C GLU A 581 11.75 9.40 -22.47
N THR A 582 11.49 8.35 -21.70
CA THR A 582 12.51 7.53 -21.05
C THR A 582 12.20 6.05 -21.22
N GLU A 583 13.24 5.22 -21.25
CA GLU A 583 13.09 3.77 -21.36
C GLU A 583 14.15 3.04 -20.53
N TYR A 584 13.85 1.81 -20.15
CA TYR A 584 14.82 0.87 -19.59
C TYR A 584 14.45 -0.57 -19.89
N SER A 585 15.44 -1.45 -19.79
CA SER A 585 15.23 -2.89 -19.97
C SER A 585 15.94 -3.68 -18.87
N LEU A 586 15.34 -4.82 -18.53
CA LEU A 586 15.91 -5.82 -17.65
C LEU A 586 15.98 -7.16 -18.38
N ARG A 587 17.06 -7.93 -18.15
CA ARG A 587 17.19 -9.33 -18.59
C ARG A 587 17.70 -10.17 -17.45
N SER A 588 17.15 -11.37 -17.35
CA SER A 588 17.48 -12.24 -16.23
C SER A 588 17.51 -13.70 -16.65
N VAL A 589 18.50 -14.41 -16.17
CA VAL A 589 18.53 -15.88 -16.16
C VAL A 589 18.50 -16.32 -14.69
N PHE A 590 17.66 -17.29 -14.38
CA PHE A 590 17.49 -17.72 -12.99
C PHE A 590 17.26 -19.22 -12.89
N GLY A 591 17.68 -19.78 -11.75
CA GLY A 591 17.47 -21.18 -11.44
C GLY A 591 17.17 -21.39 -9.97
N ARG A 592 16.40 -22.41 -9.68
CA ARG A 592 16.09 -22.88 -8.32
C ARG A 592 16.22 -24.38 -8.25
N LEU A 593 16.78 -24.88 -7.17
CA LEU A 593 16.85 -26.28 -6.81
C LEU A 593 16.18 -26.46 -5.45
N ASN A 594 15.18 -27.32 -5.37
CA ASN A 594 14.53 -27.75 -4.15
C ASN A 594 14.81 -29.23 -3.94
N TYR A 595 15.13 -29.60 -2.72
CA TYR A 595 15.32 -30.98 -2.32
C TYR A 595 14.67 -31.23 -0.97
N SER A 596 13.90 -32.32 -0.90
CA SER A 596 13.32 -32.80 0.35
C SER A 596 13.61 -34.30 0.51
N TYR A 597 14.04 -34.67 1.72
CA TYR A 597 14.19 -36.06 2.11
C TYR A 597 13.15 -36.41 3.18
N ASP A 598 12.23 -37.31 2.82
CA ASP A 598 11.15 -37.84 3.67
C ASP A 598 10.27 -36.72 4.26
N ASP A 599 10.12 -35.56 3.54
CA ASP A 599 9.51 -34.33 3.98
C ASP A 599 10.06 -33.81 5.33
N ARG A 600 11.23 -34.28 5.76
CA ARG A 600 11.85 -34.00 7.05
C ARG A 600 13.00 -33.01 6.95
N TYR A 601 13.91 -33.24 6.01
CA TYR A 601 15.04 -32.37 5.74
C TYR A 601 14.78 -31.64 4.42
N LEU A 602 14.74 -30.31 4.46
CA LEU A 602 14.38 -29.44 3.36
C LEU A 602 15.58 -28.58 2.98
N PHE A 603 15.84 -28.45 1.70
CA PHE A 603 16.89 -27.61 1.15
C PHE A 603 16.39 -26.85 -0.08
N GLU A 604 16.68 -25.57 -0.19
CA GLU A 604 16.45 -24.77 -1.37
C GLU A 604 17.68 -23.94 -1.70
N ALA A 605 18.04 -23.85 -2.98
CA ALA A 605 19.08 -22.98 -3.50
C ALA A 605 18.55 -22.23 -4.72
N ASN A 606 18.77 -20.93 -4.76
CA ASN A 606 18.43 -20.08 -5.89
C ASN A 606 19.68 -19.34 -6.38
N LEU A 607 19.79 -19.18 -7.69
CA LEU A 607 20.78 -18.32 -8.34
C LEU A 607 20.08 -17.49 -9.40
N ARG A 608 20.30 -16.19 -9.37
CA ARG A 608 19.80 -15.27 -10.37
C ARG A 608 20.92 -14.39 -10.92
N TYR A 609 20.93 -14.22 -12.24
CA TYR A 609 21.87 -13.37 -12.95
C TYR A 609 21.08 -12.31 -13.71
N ASP A 610 21.08 -11.08 -13.19
CA ASP A 610 20.26 -9.99 -13.67
C ASP A 610 21.09 -8.90 -14.33
N GLY A 611 20.60 -8.33 -15.42
CA GLY A 611 21.19 -7.21 -16.13
C GLY A 611 20.19 -6.08 -16.34
N THR A 612 20.65 -4.82 -16.15
CA THR A 612 19.85 -3.60 -16.38
C THR A 612 20.52 -2.66 -17.35
N SER A 613 19.72 -1.95 -18.15
CA SER A 613 20.21 -0.88 -19.02
C SER A 613 20.59 0.41 -18.26
N ARG A 614 20.19 0.54 -16.99
CA ARG A 614 20.44 1.72 -16.15
C ARG A 614 21.88 1.85 -15.68
N PHE A 615 22.71 0.82 -15.86
CA PHE A 615 24.12 0.81 -15.51
C PHE A 615 25.03 0.70 -16.74
N PRO A 616 26.29 1.16 -16.66
CA PRO A 616 27.26 1.08 -17.76
C PRO A 616 27.55 -0.38 -18.14
N LYS A 617 27.97 -0.63 -19.37
CA LYS A 617 28.09 -1.97 -19.97
C LYS A 617 28.84 -2.99 -19.08
N ASN A 618 29.94 -2.57 -18.47
CA ASN A 618 30.79 -3.41 -17.61
C ASN A 618 30.24 -3.65 -16.19
N LYS A 619 29.16 -2.97 -15.79
CA LYS A 619 28.52 -3.06 -14.46
C LYS A 619 27.05 -3.49 -14.52
N ARG A 620 26.53 -3.79 -15.73
CA ARG A 620 25.12 -4.10 -15.98
C ARG A 620 24.65 -5.34 -15.25
N PHE A 621 25.47 -6.38 -15.21
CA PHE A 621 25.07 -7.68 -14.71
C PHE A 621 25.55 -7.92 -13.28
N GLY A 622 24.70 -8.54 -12.45
CA GLY A 622 24.98 -8.95 -11.10
C GLY A 622 24.46 -10.38 -10.83
N ALA A 623 25.20 -11.15 -10.04
CA ALA A 623 24.80 -12.47 -9.58
C ALA A 623 24.28 -12.39 -8.14
N PHE A 624 23.14 -13.05 -7.89
CA PHE A 624 22.41 -13.01 -6.62
C PHE A 624 22.04 -14.41 -6.16
N PRO A 625 22.93 -15.09 -5.41
CA PRO A 625 22.67 -16.41 -4.83
C PRO A 625 21.85 -16.32 -3.55
N SER A 626 21.08 -17.38 -3.24
CA SER A 626 20.45 -17.58 -1.94
C SER A 626 20.29 -19.06 -1.61
N PHE A 627 20.25 -19.38 -0.30
CA PHE A 627 20.11 -20.72 0.23
C PHE A 627 19.17 -20.71 1.41
N SER A 628 18.39 -21.79 1.57
CA SER A 628 17.63 -22.04 2.78
C SER A 628 17.57 -23.51 3.13
N VAL A 629 17.45 -23.78 4.41
CA VAL A 629 17.34 -25.13 4.98
C VAL A 629 16.19 -25.17 5.97
N GLY A 630 15.56 -26.35 6.07
CA GLY A 630 14.52 -26.63 7.04
C GLY A 630 14.65 -28.02 7.61
N TRP A 631 14.37 -28.14 8.92
CA TRP A 631 14.34 -29.42 9.61
C TRP A 631 13.02 -29.53 10.36
N ARG A 632 12.19 -30.49 9.93
CA ARG A 632 10.94 -30.83 10.61
C ARG A 632 11.23 -31.83 11.73
N ILE A 633 11.47 -31.31 12.93
CA ILE A 633 11.84 -32.07 14.12
C ILE A 633 10.70 -33.03 14.53
N SER A 634 9.45 -32.59 14.34
CA SER A 634 8.27 -33.42 14.64
C SER A 634 8.17 -34.68 13.82
N GLU A 635 8.84 -34.75 12.65
CA GLU A 635 8.84 -35.95 11.79
C GLU A 635 9.94 -36.94 12.15
N GLU A 636 10.76 -36.65 13.16
CA GLU A 636 11.81 -37.58 13.61
C GLU A 636 11.21 -38.73 14.40
N SER A 637 11.71 -39.94 14.16
CA SER A 637 11.22 -41.16 14.79
C SER A 637 11.37 -41.17 16.33
N TRP A 638 12.28 -40.37 16.85
CA TRP A 638 12.51 -40.19 18.31
C TRP A 638 11.63 -39.11 18.94
N PHE A 639 10.93 -38.27 18.12
CA PHE A 639 10.12 -37.18 18.61
C PHE A 639 8.68 -37.67 18.89
N ASN A 640 8.40 -38.05 20.11
CA ASN A 640 7.09 -38.61 20.54
C ASN A 640 6.40 -37.66 21.54
N VAL A 641 6.10 -36.40 21.12
CA VAL A 641 5.43 -35.42 21.98
C VAL A 641 4.01 -35.19 21.44
N SER A 642 3.03 -35.85 22.03
CA SER A 642 1.65 -35.95 21.52
C SER A 642 0.88 -34.62 21.40
N TRP A 643 1.31 -33.55 22.08
CA TRP A 643 0.69 -32.24 22.03
C TRP A 643 1.36 -31.30 21.04
N VAL A 644 2.44 -31.72 20.39
CA VAL A 644 3.15 -31.00 19.32
C VAL A 644 2.82 -31.64 17.99
N ASP A 645 2.04 -30.95 17.14
CA ASP A 645 1.63 -31.47 15.84
C ASP A 645 2.68 -31.22 14.76
N ASN A 646 3.36 -30.08 14.81
CA ASN A 646 4.47 -29.76 13.93
C ASN A 646 5.48 -28.88 14.65
N LEU A 647 6.75 -29.18 14.47
CA LEU A 647 7.87 -28.35 14.93
C LEU A 647 8.94 -28.32 13.84
N LYS A 648 9.17 -27.14 13.25
CA LYS A 648 10.14 -26.93 12.19
C LYS A 648 11.10 -25.81 12.56
N LEU A 649 12.40 -26.10 12.43
CA LEU A 649 13.47 -25.11 12.48
C LEU A 649 13.89 -24.78 11.04
N ARG A 650 14.11 -23.50 10.75
CA ARG A 650 14.53 -23.05 9.43
C ARG A 650 15.61 -21.98 9.51
N GLY A 651 16.44 -21.93 8.47
CA GLY A 651 17.45 -20.92 8.31
C GLY A 651 17.64 -20.54 6.86
N SER A 652 17.88 -19.28 6.58
CA SER A 652 18.12 -18.79 5.22
C SER A 652 19.22 -17.73 5.17
N TRP A 653 19.89 -17.66 4.03
CA TRP A 653 20.81 -16.61 3.65
C TRP A 653 20.66 -16.27 2.17
N GLY A 654 20.79 -15.00 1.82
CA GLY A 654 20.81 -14.63 0.41
C GLY A 654 21.30 -13.22 0.17
N LEU A 655 21.66 -12.98 -1.10
CA LEU A 655 22.06 -11.70 -1.65
C LEU A 655 21.06 -11.25 -2.69
N LEU A 656 20.58 -10.01 -2.58
CA LEU A 656 19.64 -9.38 -3.50
C LEU A 656 20.25 -8.09 -4.05
N GLY A 657 19.91 -7.74 -5.30
CA GLY A 657 20.24 -6.45 -5.90
C GLY A 657 19.09 -5.46 -5.82
N ASN A 658 19.39 -4.17 -5.95
CA ASN A 658 18.38 -3.14 -6.15
C ASN A 658 18.88 -2.10 -7.17
N GLN A 659 18.00 -1.67 -8.07
CA GLN A 659 18.26 -0.62 -9.06
C GLN A 659 17.29 0.56 -8.95
N ASP A 660 16.20 0.45 -8.17
CA ASP A 660 15.08 1.41 -8.16
C ASP A 660 15.38 2.68 -7.35
N THR A 661 16.61 2.82 -6.91
CA THR A 661 17.12 4.00 -6.20
C THR A 661 17.78 5.02 -7.14
N VAL A 662 17.98 4.71 -8.42
CA VAL A 662 18.47 5.68 -9.42
C VAL A 662 17.36 6.66 -9.82
N SER A 663 17.67 7.94 -9.80
CA SER A 663 16.75 9.01 -10.17
C SER A 663 16.52 9.18 -11.67
N SER A 664 17.33 8.51 -12.52
CA SER A 664 17.29 8.60 -13.98
C SER A 664 17.57 7.23 -14.61
N ASN A 665 17.09 7.00 -15.83
CA ASN A 665 17.41 5.80 -16.58
C ASN A 665 18.83 5.84 -17.21
N TYR A 666 19.52 6.99 -17.16
CA TYR A 666 20.83 7.20 -17.80
C TYR A 666 21.87 7.88 -16.88
N PRO A 667 21.99 7.51 -15.60
CA PRO A 667 22.83 8.26 -14.63
C PRO A 667 24.32 8.13 -14.89
N TYR A 668 24.73 7.24 -15.79
CA TYR A 668 26.11 6.99 -16.19
C TYR A 668 26.53 7.70 -17.48
N GLN A 669 25.61 8.43 -18.12
CA GLN A 669 25.84 9.15 -19.39
C GLN A 669 25.82 10.65 -19.14
N THR A 670 26.74 11.35 -19.74
CA THR A 670 26.67 12.81 -19.82
C THR A 670 25.56 13.17 -20.83
N THR A 671 24.57 13.89 -20.37
CA THR A 671 23.43 14.37 -21.17
C THR A 671 23.58 15.86 -21.44
N TYR A 672 22.78 16.36 -22.36
CA TYR A 672 22.70 17.79 -22.68
C TYR A 672 21.32 18.30 -22.25
N GLU A 673 21.32 19.53 -21.79
CA GLU A 673 20.09 20.28 -21.43
C GLU A 673 19.94 21.45 -22.42
N TYR A 674 18.71 21.68 -22.89
CA TYR A 674 18.34 22.79 -23.77
C TYR A 674 17.74 23.93 -22.93
N GLY A 675 17.59 25.13 -23.53
CA GLY A 675 16.98 26.28 -22.86
C GLY A 675 17.99 27.15 -22.11
N TYR A 676 19.28 26.98 -22.37
CA TYR A 676 20.34 27.89 -21.91
C TYR A 676 20.54 29.01 -22.92
N ASP A 677 19.45 29.64 -23.33
CA ASP A 677 19.44 30.66 -24.36
C ASP A 677 20.20 31.91 -23.92
N TYR A 678 20.88 32.52 -24.82
CA TYR A 678 21.68 33.73 -24.58
C TYR A 678 21.31 34.84 -25.56
N SER A 679 21.16 36.06 -25.05
CA SER A 679 20.81 37.22 -25.88
C SER A 679 22.07 37.98 -26.31
N PHE A 680 22.30 38.07 -27.63
CA PHE A 680 23.28 38.97 -28.20
C PHE A 680 22.55 40.17 -28.80
N GLY A 681 22.63 41.32 -28.10
CA GLY A 681 21.78 42.47 -28.41
C GLY A 681 20.31 42.11 -28.24
N ASN A 682 19.49 42.30 -29.28
CA ASN A 682 18.04 42.01 -29.27
C ASN A 682 17.70 40.63 -29.84
N THR A 683 18.70 39.81 -30.17
CA THR A 683 18.49 38.47 -30.75
C THR A 683 18.77 37.40 -29.73
N LEU A 684 17.75 36.52 -29.47
CA LEU A 684 17.86 35.36 -28.61
C LEU A 684 18.45 34.19 -29.43
N TYR A 685 19.55 33.62 -28.96
CA TYR A 685 20.16 32.43 -29.55
C TYR A 685 19.89 31.20 -28.65
N PRO A 686 19.30 30.12 -29.20
CA PRO A 686 19.09 28.91 -28.45
C PRO A 686 20.42 28.26 -28.01
N GLY A 687 20.51 27.97 -26.73
CA GLY A 687 21.71 27.43 -26.11
C GLY A 687 21.54 26.00 -25.64
N ILE A 688 22.64 25.28 -25.60
CA ILE A 688 22.80 23.93 -25.05
C ILE A 688 23.88 23.96 -23.97
N SER A 689 23.61 23.35 -22.85
CA SER A 689 24.57 23.09 -21.79
C SER A 689 24.79 21.61 -21.59
N ILE A 690 25.92 21.23 -21.00
CA ILE A 690 26.07 19.92 -20.37
C ILE A 690 25.08 19.87 -19.20
N ALA A 691 24.47 18.70 -18.98
CA ALA A 691 23.54 18.52 -17.88
C ALA A 691 24.13 18.99 -16.53
N SER A 692 23.29 19.63 -15.76
CA SER A 692 23.63 20.24 -14.46
C SER A 692 24.17 19.23 -13.42
N THR A 693 24.00 17.93 -13.64
CA THR A 693 24.46 16.85 -12.76
C THR A 693 25.55 16.01 -13.46
N MET A 694 26.65 15.74 -12.75
CA MET A 694 27.70 14.89 -13.26
C MET A 694 27.25 13.45 -13.48
N ALA A 695 27.69 12.83 -14.58
CA ALA A 695 27.49 11.40 -14.83
C ALA A 695 28.49 10.56 -14.03
N ASN A 696 28.05 9.39 -13.52
CA ASN A 696 28.90 8.42 -12.87
C ASN A 696 29.03 7.13 -13.69
N ARG A 697 30.21 6.90 -14.28
CA ARG A 697 30.50 5.72 -15.11
C ARG A 697 30.83 4.46 -14.32
N ASP A 698 30.96 4.55 -13.00
CA ASP A 698 31.24 3.43 -12.08
C ASP A 698 30.01 2.96 -11.31
N LEU A 699 28.85 3.50 -11.63
CA LEU A 699 27.60 3.18 -10.97
C LEU A 699 27.26 1.70 -11.11
N THR A 700 26.84 1.07 -9.99
CA THR A 700 26.49 -0.35 -9.95
C THR A 700 25.32 -0.59 -8.97
N TRP A 701 24.94 -1.85 -8.83
CA TRP A 701 23.84 -2.33 -8.01
C TRP A 701 24.03 -1.99 -6.52
N GLU A 702 22.98 -1.55 -5.86
CA GLU A 702 22.88 -1.73 -4.42
C GLU A 702 22.74 -3.22 -4.12
N LYS A 703 23.34 -3.69 -3.04
CA LYS A 703 23.36 -5.11 -2.64
C LYS A 703 22.87 -5.27 -1.22
N THR A 704 21.85 -6.09 -1.06
CA THR A 704 21.30 -6.44 0.25
C THR A 704 21.62 -7.89 0.58
N SER A 705 22.40 -8.11 1.63
CA SER A 705 22.65 -9.42 2.23
C SER A 705 21.73 -9.60 3.43
N GLN A 706 21.07 -10.73 3.51
CA GLN A 706 20.14 -11.03 4.61
C GLN A 706 20.32 -12.48 5.07
N TYR A 707 20.28 -12.70 6.40
CA TYR A 707 20.06 -14.00 6.98
C TYR A 707 18.85 -13.98 7.93
N ASP A 708 18.21 -15.14 8.04
CA ASP A 708 17.01 -15.37 8.81
C ASP A 708 17.08 -16.71 9.52
N ILE A 709 16.64 -16.77 10.75
CA ILE A 709 16.48 -17.99 11.52
C ILE A 709 15.07 -17.98 12.10
N GLY A 710 14.33 -19.06 11.87
CA GLY A 710 12.93 -19.12 12.28
C GLY A 710 12.51 -20.47 12.85
N ILE A 711 11.45 -20.43 13.62
CA ILE A 711 10.76 -21.58 14.22
C ILE A 711 9.29 -21.49 13.84
N ASP A 712 8.76 -22.56 13.26
CA ASP A 712 7.32 -22.72 13.03
C ASP A 712 6.83 -23.93 13.85
N ALA A 713 5.79 -23.72 14.67
CA ALA A 713 5.23 -24.78 15.49
C ALA A 713 3.70 -24.73 15.51
N THR A 714 3.10 -25.93 15.57
CA THR A 714 1.66 -26.09 15.81
C THR A 714 1.44 -27.11 16.94
N PHE A 715 0.40 -26.86 17.73
CA PHE A 715 0.14 -27.60 18.94
C PHE A 715 -1.34 -27.92 19.10
N LEU A 716 -1.66 -28.94 19.95
CA LEU A 716 -3.01 -29.24 20.42
C LEU A 716 -4.00 -29.59 19.29
N GLY A 717 -3.58 -30.36 18.29
CA GLY A 717 -4.38 -30.69 17.12
C GLY A 717 -4.57 -29.47 16.22
N ASN A 718 -3.49 -28.72 15.95
CA ASN A 718 -3.46 -27.51 15.15
C ASN A 718 -4.29 -26.33 15.70
N LYS A 719 -4.72 -26.37 16.98
CA LYS A 719 -5.47 -25.29 17.58
C LYS A 719 -4.62 -24.07 17.96
N LEU A 720 -3.35 -24.30 18.30
CA LEU A 720 -2.41 -23.25 18.64
C LEU A 720 -1.26 -23.26 17.62
N THR A 721 -1.00 -22.09 17.01
CA THR A 721 0.10 -21.88 16.08
C THR A 721 1.08 -20.87 16.67
N PHE A 722 2.37 -21.12 16.45
CA PHE A 722 3.44 -20.24 16.88
C PHE A 722 4.47 -20.08 15.76
N GLY A 723 4.88 -18.85 15.50
CA GLY A 723 5.96 -18.52 14.60
C GLY A 723 6.91 -17.52 15.24
N PHE A 724 8.19 -17.74 15.05
CA PHE A 724 9.25 -16.82 15.48
C PHE A 724 10.29 -16.68 14.38
N ASP A 725 10.73 -15.45 14.09
CA ASP A 725 11.81 -15.12 13.18
C ASP A 725 12.80 -14.15 13.83
N TYR A 726 14.08 -14.40 13.67
CA TYR A 726 15.14 -13.43 13.87
C TYR A 726 15.81 -13.15 12.53
N PHE A 727 15.90 -11.89 12.15
CA PHE A 727 16.49 -11.49 10.88
C PHE A 727 17.57 -10.43 11.04
N HIS A 728 18.52 -10.47 10.12
CA HIS A 728 19.55 -9.45 9.97
C HIS A 728 19.75 -9.15 8.49
N LYS A 729 19.54 -7.90 8.12
CA LYS A 729 19.58 -7.40 6.74
C LYS A 729 20.56 -6.25 6.66
N GLU A 730 21.55 -6.34 5.77
CA GLU A 730 22.55 -5.30 5.53
C GLU A 730 22.54 -4.91 4.05
N THR A 731 22.24 -3.64 3.77
CA THR A 731 22.31 -3.06 2.43
C THR A 731 23.56 -2.23 2.31
N ARG A 732 24.37 -2.52 1.30
CA ARG A 732 25.63 -1.82 0.98
C ARG A 732 25.56 -1.27 -0.44
N ASP A 733 26.52 -0.40 -0.74
CA ASP A 733 26.61 0.27 -2.04
C ASP A 733 25.34 1.10 -2.35
N ILE A 734 24.70 1.64 -1.29
CA ILE A 734 23.48 2.48 -1.43
C ILE A 734 23.81 3.71 -2.26
N LEU A 735 22.92 4.03 -3.18
CA LEU A 735 23.09 5.15 -4.10
C LEU A 735 22.76 6.48 -3.42
N LEU A 736 23.77 7.31 -3.24
CA LEU A 736 23.69 8.62 -2.58
C LEU A 736 24.34 9.70 -3.44
N LYS A 737 23.89 10.94 -3.28
CA LYS A 737 24.60 12.13 -3.76
C LYS A 737 25.50 12.63 -2.65
N LEU A 738 26.81 12.37 -2.77
CA LEU A 738 27.78 12.89 -1.81
C LEU A 738 28.12 14.35 -2.13
N PRO A 739 28.38 15.20 -1.11
CA PRO A 739 28.79 16.58 -1.34
C PRO A 739 30.04 16.67 -2.23
N ILE A 740 30.02 17.57 -3.17
CA ILE A 740 31.19 17.91 -4.01
C ILE A 740 31.49 19.41 -3.86
N PRO A 741 32.74 19.87 -4.14
CA PRO A 741 33.06 21.31 -4.09
C PRO A 741 32.16 22.11 -5.03
N TYR A 742 31.57 23.18 -4.54
CA TYR A 742 30.74 24.09 -5.35
C TYR A 742 31.50 24.74 -6.52
N THR A 743 32.82 24.80 -6.44
CA THR A 743 33.71 25.29 -7.50
C THR A 743 33.65 24.46 -8.78
N LEU A 744 33.12 23.24 -8.73
CA LEU A 744 32.89 22.41 -9.94
C LEU A 744 31.74 22.92 -10.80
N GLY A 745 30.87 23.78 -10.28
CA GLY A 745 29.75 24.37 -11.01
C GLY A 745 28.66 23.37 -11.50
N VAL A 746 28.67 22.15 -10.97
CA VAL A 746 27.75 21.08 -11.34
C VAL A 746 27.21 20.37 -10.09
N GLY A 747 26.05 19.73 -10.20
CA GLY A 747 25.45 18.94 -9.13
C GLY A 747 26.18 17.60 -8.91
N ALA A 748 26.11 17.12 -7.67
CA ALA A 748 26.74 15.86 -7.28
C ALA A 748 26.13 14.66 -8.03
N PRO A 749 26.96 13.75 -8.56
CA PRO A 749 26.48 12.51 -9.16
C PRO A 749 25.99 11.53 -8.08
N MET A 750 25.14 10.60 -8.50
CA MET A 750 24.83 9.41 -7.68
C MET A 750 26.10 8.55 -7.56
N GLN A 751 26.37 8.06 -6.35
CA GLN A 751 27.53 7.23 -6.01
C GLN A 751 27.13 6.05 -5.13
N ASN A 752 27.78 4.91 -5.27
CA ASN A 752 27.61 3.74 -4.41
C ASN A 752 28.37 3.96 -3.09
N ALA A 753 27.73 4.58 -2.09
CA ALA A 753 28.40 5.11 -0.90
C ALA A 753 27.79 4.70 0.45
N GLY A 754 26.49 4.44 0.51
CA GLY A 754 25.83 4.18 1.78
C GLY A 754 25.82 2.73 2.20
N LYS A 755 25.79 2.49 3.53
CA LYS A 755 25.60 1.19 4.15
C LYS A 755 24.64 1.30 5.32
N VAL A 756 23.58 0.50 5.32
CA VAL A 756 22.52 0.49 6.33
C VAL A 756 22.23 -0.93 6.78
N ARG A 757 21.94 -1.10 8.07
CA ARG A 757 21.56 -2.37 8.67
C ARG A 757 20.20 -2.29 9.31
N ASN A 758 19.36 -3.30 9.03
CA ASN A 758 18.13 -3.59 9.75
C ASN A 758 18.27 -4.94 10.45
N SER A 759 17.97 -5.00 11.73
CA SER A 759 17.91 -6.24 12.48
C SER A 759 16.71 -6.25 13.42
N GLY A 760 16.13 -7.42 13.65
CA GLY A 760 14.95 -7.50 14.48
C GLY A 760 14.45 -8.91 14.67
N PHE A 761 13.32 -9.01 15.36
CA PHE A 761 12.61 -10.26 15.54
C PHE A 761 11.10 -10.07 15.35
N GLU A 762 10.47 -11.15 14.99
CA GLU A 762 9.04 -11.24 14.70
C GLU A 762 8.45 -12.41 15.48
N VAL A 763 7.26 -12.21 16.03
CA VAL A 763 6.50 -13.25 16.73
C VAL A 763 5.09 -13.27 16.21
N GLN A 764 4.56 -14.44 15.97
CA GLN A 764 3.15 -14.65 15.63
C GLN A 764 2.59 -15.79 16.48
N VAL A 765 1.41 -15.56 17.06
CA VAL A 765 0.65 -16.57 17.81
C VAL A 765 -0.78 -16.58 17.29
N GLY A 766 -1.31 -17.75 17.04
CA GLY A 766 -2.70 -17.93 16.63
C GLY A 766 -3.36 -19.04 17.45
N HIS A 767 -4.59 -18.81 17.89
CA HIS A 767 -5.40 -19.82 18.54
C HIS A 767 -6.78 -19.86 17.90
N ASN A 768 -7.18 -21.04 17.42
CA ASN A 768 -8.48 -21.30 16.86
C ASN A 768 -9.14 -22.49 17.59
N ASN A 769 -10.41 -22.37 17.88
CA ASN A 769 -11.13 -23.47 18.50
C ASN A 769 -12.65 -23.34 18.25
N ARG A 770 -13.34 -24.48 18.36
CA ARG A 770 -14.80 -24.56 18.33
C ARG A 770 -15.29 -25.22 19.63
N ILE A 771 -16.26 -24.56 20.29
CA ILE A 771 -16.86 -25.04 21.51
C ILE A 771 -18.38 -24.95 21.34
N GLY A 772 -19.03 -26.09 21.06
CA GLY A 772 -20.44 -26.12 20.68
C GLY A 772 -20.72 -25.28 19.44
N ASP A 773 -21.64 -24.32 19.55
CA ASP A 773 -21.99 -23.39 18.43
C ASP A 773 -21.05 -22.20 18.31
N TRP A 774 -20.06 -22.06 19.19
CA TRP A 774 -19.09 -20.98 19.16
C TRP A 774 -17.84 -21.40 18.38
N THR A 775 -17.47 -20.66 17.37
CA THR A 775 -16.17 -20.76 16.70
C THR A 775 -15.42 -19.45 16.91
N TYR A 776 -14.18 -19.52 17.38
CA TYR A 776 -13.38 -18.30 17.55
C TYR A 776 -11.96 -18.47 17.03
N ASN A 777 -11.38 -17.36 16.59
CA ASN A 777 -9.98 -17.24 16.18
C ASN A 777 -9.39 -16.00 16.84
N VAL A 778 -8.25 -16.16 17.51
CA VAL A 778 -7.48 -15.07 18.11
C VAL A 778 -6.08 -15.15 17.54
N GLY A 779 -5.62 -14.08 16.93
CA GLY A 779 -4.28 -13.97 16.37
C GLY A 779 -3.57 -12.74 16.91
N ALA A 780 -2.33 -12.92 17.36
CA ALA A 780 -1.46 -11.82 17.76
C ALA A 780 -0.19 -11.84 16.95
N ASN A 781 0.29 -10.68 16.56
CA ASN A 781 1.59 -10.52 15.93
C ASN A 781 2.35 -9.36 16.58
N PHE A 782 3.67 -9.51 16.62
CA PHE A 782 4.57 -8.53 17.17
C PHE A 782 5.84 -8.51 16.33
N SER A 783 6.37 -7.32 16.07
CA SER A 783 7.67 -7.16 15.41
C SER A 783 8.46 -6.00 16.01
N ARG A 784 9.76 -6.18 16.14
CA ARG A 784 10.69 -5.12 16.49
C ARG A 784 11.79 -5.05 15.44
N VAL A 785 12.02 -3.83 14.91
CA VAL A 785 13.03 -3.55 13.88
C VAL A 785 13.93 -2.41 14.35
N SER A 786 15.24 -2.60 14.29
CA SER A 786 16.23 -1.57 14.55
C SER A 786 17.00 -1.27 13.26
N THR A 787 16.96 -0.02 12.83
CA THR A 787 17.69 0.47 11.65
C THR A 787 18.89 1.29 12.09
N LYS A 788 20.05 1.06 11.47
CA LYS A 788 21.31 1.79 11.75
C LYS A 788 22.08 2.09 10.46
N ILE A 789 22.53 3.33 10.33
CA ILE A 789 23.53 3.72 9.33
C ILE A 789 24.89 3.18 9.77
N LEU A 790 25.60 2.48 8.88
CA LEU A 790 26.90 1.89 9.15
C LEU A 790 28.05 2.62 8.45
N ASP A 791 27.80 3.22 7.29
CA ASP A 791 28.80 3.94 6.51
C ASP A 791 28.11 4.92 5.55
N LEU A 792 28.66 6.10 5.34
CA LEU A 792 28.18 7.10 4.37
C LEU A 792 29.34 7.65 3.50
N LYS A 793 30.53 7.04 3.57
CA LYS A 793 31.72 7.48 2.81
C LYS A 793 32.05 8.97 2.98
N GLY A 794 31.86 9.51 4.18
CA GLY A 794 32.04 10.93 4.47
C GLY A 794 30.89 11.85 4.07
N GLY A 795 29.73 11.29 3.67
CA GLY A 795 28.49 12.03 3.43
C GLY A 795 27.63 12.24 4.68
N ASP A 796 28.24 12.21 5.85
CA ASP A 796 27.54 12.42 7.13
C ASP A 796 26.93 13.81 7.20
N THR A 797 25.68 13.86 7.64
CA THR A 797 24.94 15.10 7.89
C THR A 797 24.26 15.03 9.26
N PRO A 798 23.99 16.16 9.90
CA PRO A 798 23.30 16.18 11.19
C PRO A 798 21.99 15.36 11.17
N GLY A 799 21.90 14.37 12.06
CA GLY A 799 20.77 13.43 12.12
C GLY A 799 20.78 12.28 11.10
N GLN A 800 21.80 12.22 10.25
CA GLN A 800 22.08 11.11 9.34
C GLN A 800 23.60 10.83 9.33
N SER A 801 24.10 10.37 10.44
CA SER A 801 25.51 10.03 10.63
C SER A 801 25.65 8.55 10.98
N VAL A 802 26.87 8.03 10.90
CA VAL A 802 27.17 6.65 11.28
C VAL A 802 26.72 6.39 12.73
N GLY A 803 25.89 5.37 12.91
CA GLY A 803 25.28 5.01 14.20
C GLY A 803 23.82 5.46 14.37
N ASP A 804 23.37 6.45 13.61
CA ASP A 804 22.00 6.96 13.67
C ASP A 804 20.99 6.02 12.99
N PRO A 805 19.71 6.04 13.41
CA PRO A 805 18.64 5.47 12.62
C PRO A 805 18.38 6.34 11.38
N LEU A 806 17.84 5.74 10.32
CA LEU A 806 17.41 6.51 9.15
C LEU A 806 16.31 7.52 9.52
N TRP A 807 16.43 8.75 8.97
CA TRP A 807 15.43 9.82 9.11
C TRP A 807 15.18 10.18 10.58
N ALA A 808 16.25 10.37 11.35
CA ALA A 808 16.19 10.76 12.74
C ALA A 808 15.89 12.26 12.90
N TYR A 809 15.11 12.58 13.92
CA TYR A 809 15.05 13.94 14.43
C TYR A 809 16.36 14.28 15.14
N TYR A 810 16.98 15.39 14.80
CA TYR A 810 18.23 15.86 15.35
C TYR A 810 18.06 17.26 15.92
N GLY A 811 18.34 17.45 17.20
CA GLY A 811 18.04 18.70 17.87
C GLY A 811 18.57 18.76 19.31
N TYR A 812 18.25 19.86 19.97
CA TYR A 812 18.66 20.13 21.33
C TYR A 812 17.87 19.30 22.36
N VAL A 813 18.50 19.01 23.49
CA VAL A 813 17.79 18.47 24.66
C VAL A 813 17.26 19.66 25.48
N CYS A 814 15.97 19.68 25.73
CA CYS A 814 15.32 20.69 26.52
C CYS A 814 15.13 20.20 27.95
N ASP A 815 15.55 21.01 28.95
CA ASP A 815 15.42 20.74 30.38
C ASP A 815 14.21 21.46 31.02
N GLY A 816 13.33 22.04 30.19
CA GLY A 816 12.16 22.76 30.60
C GLY A 816 12.16 24.23 30.20
N ILE A 817 11.46 25.06 30.93
CA ILE A 817 11.28 26.49 30.65
C ILE A 817 12.00 27.28 31.75
N PHE A 818 12.71 28.36 31.39
CA PHE A 818 13.29 29.26 32.38
C PHE A 818 12.23 29.88 33.27
N LYS A 819 12.35 29.63 34.56
CA LYS A 819 11.35 30.10 35.54
C LYS A 819 11.33 31.60 35.70
N ASP A 820 12.51 32.19 35.92
CA ASP A 820 12.70 33.61 36.23
C ASP A 820 14.11 34.09 35.81
N GLU A 821 14.40 35.36 36.02
CA GLU A 821 15.73 35.97 35.70
C GLU A 821 16.89 35.34 36.44
N ALA A 822 16.67 34.79 37.63
CA ALA A 822 17.74 34.13 38.40
C ALA A 822 18.11 32.81 37.74
N ASP A 823 17.11 32.06 37.24
CA ASP A 823 17.31 30.81 36.48
C ASP A 823 18.03 31.07 35.14
N VAL A 824 17.67 32.17 34.44
CA VAL A 824 18.37 32.58 33.21
C VAL A 824 19.83 32.93 33.48
N LYS A 825 20.12 33.70 34.54
CA LYS A 825 21.49 34.08 34.90
C LYS A 825 22.34 32.91 35.40
N ALA A 826 21.72 31.89 35.98
CA ALA A 826 22.44 30.70 36.47
C ALA A 826 22.78 29.71 35.35
N HIS A 827 22.15 29.85 34.20
CA HIS A 827 22.35 28.95 33.05
C HIS A 827 23.49 29.44 32.14
N VAL A 828 24.15 28.51 31.45
CA VAL A 828 25.17 28.84 30.43
C VAL A 828 24.52 29.59 29.23
N PRO A 829 25.29 30.44 28.53
CA PRO A 829 24.80 31.12 27.33
C PRO A 829 24.28 30.14 26.27
N GLN A 830 23.20 30.52 25.55
CA GLN A 830 22.64 29.74 24.47
C GLN A 830 22.86 30.46 23.13
N ALA A 831 23.52 29.80 22.16
CA ALA A 831 23.75 30.37 20.84
C ALA A 831 22.49 30.45 19.99
N THR A 832 21.38 29.82 20.42
CA THR A 832 20.06 29.91 19.79
C THR A 832 19.41 31.29 19.91
N GLY A 833 19.87 32.12 20.87
CA GLY A 833 19.37 33.47 21.15
C GLY A 833 19.67 33.90 22.58
N THR A 834 19.28 35.11 22.95
CA THR A 834 19.36 35.60 24.33
C THR A 834 18.11 35.20 25.08
N PRO A 835 18.17 34.21 25.99
CA PRO A 835 16.98 33.72 26.68
C PRO A 835 16.42 34.76 27.65
N LYS A 836 15.09 34.69 27.83
CA LYS A 836 14.33 35.45 28.84
C LYS A 836 13.55 34.43 29.71
N PRO A 837 13.06 34.87 30.88
CA PRO A 837 12.12 34.05 31.62
C PRO A 837 10.96 33.59 30.73
N GLY A 838 10.60 32.31 30.83
CA GLY A 838 9.59 31.69 29.98
C GLY A 838 10.10 31.12 28.65
N ASP A 839 11.36 31.29 28.31
CA ASP A 839 11.97 30.62 27.13
C ASP A 839 12.42 29.20 27.43
N LEU A 840 12.64 28.39 26.39
CA LEU A 840 13.13 27.03 26.50
C LEU A 840 14.60 27.00 26.93
N LYS A 841 14.90 26.10 27.88
CA LYS A 841 16.20 25.87 28.47
C LYS A 841 16.85 24.66 27.86
N TYR A 842 17.92 24.85 27.09
CA TYR A 842 18.64 23.77 26.42
C TYR A 842 19.86 23.34 27.18
N ARG A 843 20.15 22.05 27.12
CA ARG A 843 21.28 21.43 27.86
C ARG A 843 22.60 21.58 27.11
N ASP A 844 23.63 21.99 27.81
CA ASP A 844 25.04 21.86 27.39
C ASP A 844 25.41 20.36 27.51
N LEU A 845 25.57 19.66 26.39
CA LEU A 845 25.83 18.22 26.36
C LEU A 845 27.33 17.88 26.40
N ASP A 846 28.16 18.79 25.87
CA ASP A 846 29.62 18.58 25.78
C ASP A 846 30.40 19.24 26.96
N GLY A 847 29.69 19.99 27.82
CA GLY A 847 30.29 20.65 28.98
C GLY A 847 31.18 21.84 28.63
N SER A 848 30.99 22.44 27.44
CA SER A 848 31.81 23.57 26.95
C SER A 848 31.54 24.90 27.67
N GLY A 849 30.50 24.96 28.47
CA GLY A 849 30.06 26.20 29.14
C GLY A 849 29.21 27.11 28.26
N SER A 850 28.71 26.59 27.10
CA SER A 850 27.74 27.27 26.23
C SER A 850 26.94 26.25 25.43
N VAL A 851 25.65 26.51 25.19
CA VAL A 851 24.81 25.68 24.32
C VAL A 851 24.97 26.15 22.88
N ASP A 852 25.55 25.29 22.02
CA ASP A 852 25.75 25.59 20.62
C ASP A 852 25.34 24.40 19.69
N SER A 853 25.78 24.43 18.43
CA SER A 853 25.40 23.38 17.46
C SER A 853 25.95 21.98 17.82
N ARG A 854 26.92 21.86 18.70
CA ARG A 854 27.53 20.61 19.18
C ARG A 854 26.66 19.92 20.24
N ASP A 855 25.76 20.66 20.89
CA ASP A 855 24.81 20.15 21.91
C ASP A 855 23.57 19.55 21.35
N ARG A 856 23.57 19.23 20.06
CA ARG A 856 22.46 18.53 19.40
C ARG A 856 22.74 17.04 19.33
N LYS A 857 21.68 16.25 19.48
CA LYS A 857 21.74 14.80 19.36
C LYS A 857 20.51 14.25 18.64
N VAL A 858 20.56 12.96 18.29
CA VAL A 858 19.38 12.22 17.79
C VAL A 858 18.32 12.11 18.89
N LEU A 859 17.13 12.58 18.61
CA LEU A 859 15.96 12.59 19.50
C LEU A 859 15.00 11.42 19.22
N GLY A 860 15.24 10.65 18.16
CA GLY A 860 14.45 9.52 17.72
C GLY A 860 14.12 9.57 16.24
N SER A 861 13.33 8.62 15.75
CA SER A 861 12.94 8.48 14.35
C SER A 861 11.42 8.47 14.20
N TYR A 862 10.93 8.96 13.07
CA TYR A 862 9.51 8.87 12.73
C TYR A 862 9.09 7.46 12.30
N PHE A 863 10.04 6.58 11.99
CA PHE A 863 9.72 5.21 11.63
C PHE A 863 9.60 4.35 12.89
N PRO A 864 8.45 3.66 13.10
CA PRO A 864 8.23 2.87 14.31
C PRO A 864 9.18 1.69 14.39
N LYS A 865 9.80 1.48 15.57
CA LYS A 865 10.62 0.30 15.84
C LYS A 865 9.80 -0.91 16.23
N ILE A 866 8.65 -0.72 16.85
CA ILE A 866 7.76 -1.78 17.31
C ILE A 866 6.43 -1.65 16.59
N ASN A 867 5.94 -2.76 16.03
CA ASN A 867 4.60 -2.88 15.48
C ASN A 867 3.93 -4.12 16.08
N PHE A 868 2.65 -4.01 16.38
CA PHE A 868 1.85 -5.12 16.88
C PHE A 868 0.44 -5.09 16.30
N GLY A 869 -0.17 -6.26 16.24
CA GLY A 869 -1.56 -6.43 15.85
C GLY A 869 -2.22 -7.54 16.64
N LEU A 870 -3.49 -7.35 16.97
CA LEU A 870 -4.35 -8.33 17.61
C LEU A 870 -5.63 -8.48 16.81
N ASN A 871 -5.82 -9.67 16.25
CA ASN A 871 -7.00 -10.05 15.48
C ASN A 871 -7.89 -10.93 16.34
N PHE A 872 -9.15 -10.60 16.40
CA PHE A 872 -10.17 -11.39 17.07
C PHE A 872 -11.33 -11.63 16.11
N SER A 873 -11.79 -12.86 15.98
CA SER A 873 -13.05 -13.18 15.32
C SER A 873 -13.80 -14.25 16.08
N VAL A 874 -15.12 -14.12 16.13
CA VAL A 874 -16.01 -15.06 16.77
C VAL A 874 -17.26 -15.22 15.92
N GLN A 875 -17.73 -16.45 15.82
CA GLN A 875 -18.99 -16.81 15.20
C GLN A 875 -19.85 -17.60 16.20
N TYR A 876 -21.10 -17.19 16.33
CA TYR A 876 -22.10 -17.90 17.09
C TYR A 876 -23.33 -18.12 16.21
N LYS A 877 -23.54 -19.39 15.79
CA LYS A 877 -24.56 -19.73 14.79
C LYS A 877 -24.41 -18.84 13.54
N ASP A 878 -25.45 -18.03 13.27
CA ASP A 878 -25.54 -17.15 12.11
C ASP A 878 -24.93 -15.74 12.33
N PHE A 879 -24.52 -15.42 13.56
CA PHE A 879 -23.86 -14.17 13.90
C PHE A 879 -22.35 -14.31 13.83
N ASP A 880 -21.66 -13.32 13.27
CA ASP A 880 -20.22 -13.21 13.27
C ASP A 880 -19.77 -11.81 13.70
N MET A 881 -18.63 -11.76 14.35
CA MET A 881 -17.98 -10.51 14.76
C MET A 881 -16.48 -10.64 14.52
N SER A 882 -15.87 -9.59 14.01
CA SER A 882 -14.41 -9.47 13.90
C SER A 882 -13.91 -8.11 14.39
N ALA A 883 -12.73 -8.09 14.99
CA ALA A 883 -12.06 -6.89 15.47
C ALA A 883 -10.57 -6.96 15.21
N LEU A 884 -9.98 -5.82 14.83
CA LEU A 884 -8.55 -5.66 14.62
C LEU A 884 -8.03 -4.47 15.42
N LEU A 885 -7.18 -4.74 16.38
CA LEU A 885 -6.37 -3.74 17.08
C LEU A 885 -4.98 -3.72 16.45
N GLN A 886 -4.49 -2.53 16.16
CA GLN A 886 -3.13 -2.29 15.64
C GLN A 886 -2.45 -1.23 16.46
N GLY A 887 -1.13 -1.34 16.63
CA GLY A 887 -0.35 -0.29 17.25
C GLY A 887 1.09 -0.25 16.74
N ALA A 888 1.70 0.90 17.02
CA ALA A 888 3.12 1.17 16.80
C ALA A 888 3.68 1.85 18.04
N ALA A 889 4.93 1.52 18.39
CA ALA A 889 5.61 2.10 19.53
C ALA A 889 7.10 2.36 19.23
N ASP A 890 7.75 3.15 20.10
CA ASP A 890 9.11 3.69 19.90
C ASP A 890 9.18 4.41 18.54
N VAL A 891 8.20 5.32 18.32
CA VAL A 891 8.10 6.21 17.17
C VAL A 891 8.01 7.64 17.68
N LYS A 892 8.73 8.55 17.03
CA LYS A 892 8.72 9.97 17.37
C LYS A 892 8.03 10.76 16.25
N GLY A 893 7.34 11.81 16.65
CA GLY A 893 6.67 12.73 15.76
C GLY A 893 6.88 14.17 16.19
N MET A 894 6.77 15.07 15.24
CA MET A 894 6.81 16.50 15.53
C MET A 894 5.61 17.14 14.84
N PRO A 895 4.64 17.67 15.57
CA PRO A 895 3.48 18.35 14.98
C PRO A 895 3.92 19.40 13.97
N VAL A 896 3.13 19.67 12.95
CA VAL A 896 3.43 20.72 11.96
C VAL A 896 3.56 22.07 12.63
N ALA A 897 4.32 22.98 12.03
CA ALA A 897 4.69 24.26 12.65
C ALA A 897 3.47 25.11 13.03
N GLU A 898 2.40 25.01 12.25
CA GLU A 898 1.11 25.72 12.45
C GLU A 898 0.35 25.26 13.70
N ILE A 899 0.57 24.00 14.12
CA ILE A 899 0.01 23.47 15.37
C ILE A 899 0.96 23.74 16.52
N ARG A 900 2.25 23.56 16.29
CA ARG A 900 3.30 23.61 17.30
C ARG A 900 3.61 25.00 17.82
N TYR A 901 3.66 26.01 16.93
CA TYR A 901 4.07 27.36 17.29
C TYR A 901 2.91 28.35 17.26
N ALA A 902 2.70 29.04 18.37
CA ALA A 902 1.76 30.15 18.43
C ALA A 902 2.15 31.22 17.38
N PHE A 903 1.16 31.75 16.68
CA PHE A 903 1.32 32.80 15.67
C PHE A 903 2.35 32.51 14.57
N TYR A 904 2.56 31.22 14.25
CA TYR A 904 3.52 30.86 13.21
C TYR A 904 3.13 31.48 11.87
N ASN A 905 4.05 32.27 11.29
CA ASN A 905 3.79 33.10 10.09
C ASN A 905 2.53 33.95 10.24
N GLY A 906 2.23 34.42 11.48
CA GLY A 906 1.04 35.18 11.84
C GLY A 906 -0.26 34.37 11.76
N GLY A 907 -0.14 33.05 11.93
CA GLY A 907 -1.25 32.10 11.94
C GLY A 907 -1.95 31.96 13.29
N LYS A 908 -2.68 30.85 13.42
CA LYS A 908 -3.57 30.54 14.56
C LYS A 908 -2.81 30.20 15.83
N VAL A 909 -3.59 30.10 16.90
CA VAL A 909 -3.22 29.48 18.18
C VAL A 909 -4.20 28.37 18.53
N ASN A 910 -3.75 27.35 19.23
CA ASN A 910 -4.57 26.20 19.65
C ASN A 910 -4.63 26.07 21.18
N GLU A 911 -5.40 25.12 21.69
CA GLU A 911 -5.64 24.90 23.12
C GLU A 911 -4.34 24.72 23.93
N ILE A 912 -3.28 24.12 23.38
CA ILE A 912 -2.02 23.89 24.11
C ILE A 912 -1.34 25.21 24.51
N HIS A 913 -1.55 26.29 23.73
CA HIS A 913 -1.01 27.61 24.01
C HIS A 913 -1.68 28.30 25.19
N MET A 914 -2.80 27.77 25.69
CA MET A 914 -3.43 28.26 26.93
C MET A 914 -2.64 27.84 28.18
N ASP A 915 -1.99 26.67 28.17
CA ASP A 915 -1.08 26.23 29.25
C ASP A 915 0.36 26.65 28.96
N ARG A 916 0.56 27.94 28.86
CA ARG A 916 1.86 28.57 28.63
C ARG A 916 2.45 29.14 29.90
N TRP A 917 3.76 29.32 29.90
CA TRP A 917 4.42 30.12 30.92
C TRP A 917 3.97 31.57 30.83
N THR A 918 3.65 32.17 31.98
CA THR A 918 3.37 33.62 32.11
C THR A 918 4.08 34.17 33.33
N GLU A 919 4.31 35.48 33.38
CA GLU A 919 4.94 36.16 34.48
C GLU A 919 4.13 36.00 35.79
N SER A 920 2.79 35.94 35.68
CA SER A 920 1.90 35.70 36.83
C SER A 920 1.82 34.25 37.27
N ASN A 921 2.19 33.27 36.38
CA ASN A 921 2.28 31.86 36.67
C ASN A 921 3.57 31.27 36.06
N PRO A 922 4.73 31.48 36.71
CA PRO A 922 6.05 31.10 36.21
C PRO A 922 6.31 29.60 36.34
N ASN A 923 5.48 28.77 35.65
CA ASN A 923 5.56 27.32 35.67
C ASN A 923 6.66 26.82 34.72
N PRO A 924 7.78 26.22 35.19
CA PRO A 924 8.83 25.71 34.34
C PRO A 924 8.43 24.43 33.57
N ASN A 925 7.29 23.81 33.93
CA ASN A 925 6.73 22.62 33.29
C ASN A 925 5.45 22.92 32.50
N ALA A 926 5.20 24.18 32.14
CA ALA A 926 4.06 24.54 31.30
C ALA A 926 4.15 23.80 29.94
N ALA A 927 3.01 23.54 29.33
CA ALA A 927 2.96 22.85 28.03
C ALA A 927 3.50 23.71 26.88
N TYR A 928 3.64 25.03 27.08
CA TYR A 928 4.14 25.96 26.10
C TYR A 928 5.04 27.04 26.74
N PRO A 929 6.11 27.51 26.06
CA PRO A 929 6.93 28.62 26.53
C PRO A 929 6.15 29.93 26.52
N ARG A 930 6.76 31.03 26.99
CA ARG A 930 6.15 32.35 26.86
C ARG A 930 5.78 32.68 25.41
N LEU A 931 4.68 33.38 25.22
CA LEU A 931 4.28 33.88 23.90
C LEU A 931 5.18 35.00 23.43
N SER A 932 5.57 34.99 22.17
CA SER A 932 6.37 36.03 21.52
C SER A 932 6.15 36.05 20.02
N MET A 933 6.14 37.22 19.41
CA MET A 933 6.09 37.42 17.97
C MET A 933 7.47 37.36 17.31
N LYS A 934 8.53 37.58 18.10
CA LYS A 934 9.93 37.70 17.67
C LYS A 934 10.76 36.46 18.00
N ASP A 935 10.11 35.42 18.48
CA ASP A 935 10.78 34.23 19.02
C ASP A 935 11.42 33.39 17.91
N SER A 936 12.72 33.27 17.93
CA SER A 936 13.50 32.31 17.12
C SER A 936 14.10 31.18 17.97
N GLN A 937 14.35 31.44 19.28
CA GLN A 937 15.04 30.52 20.19
C GLN A 937 14.16 29.31 20.52
N ASN A 938 12.88 29.52 20.82
CA ASN A 938 11.97 28.44 21.19
C ASN A 938 11.50 27.60 19.98
N ARG A 939 11.82 28.02 18.75
CA ARG A 939 11.39 27.35 17.50
C ARG A 939 12.42 26.38 16.93
N VAL A 940 13.56 26.17 17.57
CA VAL A 940 14.56 25.21 17.14
C VAL A 940 14.10 23.78 17.45
N THR A 941 14.50 22.83 16.61
CA THR A 941 14.21 21.40 16.85
C THR A 941 14.81 20.96 18.19
N SER A 942 13.95 20.44 19.06
CA SER A 942 14.37 20.03 20.41
C SER A 942 13.49 18.91 20.95
N SER A 943 13.91 18.30 22.05
CA SER A 943 13.14 17.26 22.74
C SER A 943 11.81 17.77 23.33
N PHE A 944 11.62 19.10 23.39
CA PHE A 944 10.35 19.70 23.76
C PHE A 944 9.28 19.51 22.66
N TRP A 945 9.68 19.61 21.39
CA TRP A 945 8.80 19.53 20.25
C TRP A 945 8.72 18.15 19.62
N VAL A 946 9.75 17.31 19.81
CA VAL A 946 9.75 15.93 19.33
C VAL A 946 9.05 15.06 20.36
N GLN A 947 7.81 14.73 20.09
CA GLN A 947 6.91 14.02 21.00
C GLN A 947 6.93 12.51 20.75
N ASP A 948 6.38 11.74 21.69
CA ASP A 948 6.09 10.33 21.49
C ASP A 948 4.81 10.18 20.65
N ALA A 949 4.96 9.61 19.46
CA ALA A 949 3.87 9.32 18.53
C ALA A 949 3.47 7.83 18.56
N SER A 950 3.77 7.12 19.64
CA SER A 950 3.28 5.75 19.85
C SER A 950 1.75 5.75 19.94
N TYR A 951 1.13 4.70 19.39
CA TYR A 951 -0.33 4.61 19.38
C TYR A 951 -0.86 3.17 19.39
N ALA A 952 -2.12 3.04 19.78
CA ALA A 952 -2.95 1.86 19.56
C ALA A 952 -4.28 2.31 18.94
N LYS A 953 -4.70 1.66 17.85
CA LYS A 953 -5.95 1.95 17.11
C LYS A 953 -6.83 0.73 17.02
N LEU A 954 -8.13 0.88 17.27
CA LEU A 954 -9.10 -0.10 16.81
C LEU A 954 -9.37 0.14 15.33
N ARG A 955 -8.61 -0.59 14.51
CA ARG A 955 -8.60 -0.42 13.03
C ARG A 955 -9.89 -0.81 12.38
N ASN A 956 -10.50 -1.90 12.86
CA ASN A 956 -11.75 -2.39 12.31
C ASN A 956 -12.55 -3.11 13.39
N LEU A 957 -13.84 -2.91 13.34
CA LEU A 957 -14.85 -3.67 14.07
C LEU A 957 -15.99 -3.96 13.09
N GLN A 958 -16.27 -5.23 12.83
CA GLN A 958 -17.37 -5.64 11.96
C GLN A 958 -18.27 -6.63 12.71
N VAL A 959 -19.58 -6.49 12.54
CA VAL A 959 -20.60 -7.42 13.02
C VAL A 959 -21.49 -7.80 11.84
N GLY A 960 -21.72 -9.10 11.68
CA GLY A 960 -22.51 -9.65 10.59
C GLY A 960 -23.58 -10.64 11.05
N TYR A 961 -24.60 -10.76 10.23
CA TYR A 961 -25.66 -11.77 10.38
C TYR A 961 -25.94 -12.42 9.04
N THR A 962 -25.83 -13.74 8.97
CA THR A 962 -26.17 -14.54 7.78
C THR A 962 -27.60 -15.04 7.91
N LEU A 963 -28.45 -14.72 6.97
CA LEU A 963 -29.85 -15.15 7.00
C LEU A 963 -29.93 -16.67 6.81
N PRO A 964 -30.83 -17.35 7.55
CA PRO A 964 -31.06 -18.79 7.42
C PRO A 964 -31.44 -19.19 5.99
N LYS A 965 -30.81 -20.24 5.45
CA LYS A 965 -31.08 -20.76 4.09
C LYS A 965 -32.56 -21.02 3.78
N GLN A 966 -33.32 -21.42 4.78
CA GLN A 966 -34.75 -21.68 4.65
C GLN A 966 -35.55 -20.46 4.16
N LEU A 967 -35.05 -19.24 4.45
CA LEU A 967 -35.65 -17.98 4.00
C LEU A 967 -35.19 -17.59 2.61
N THR A 968 -33.89 -17.80 2.31
CA THR A 968 -33.23 -17.25 1.11
C THR A 968 -33.32 -18.18 -0.11
N SER A 969 -33.35 -19.51 0.10
CA SER A 969 -33.41 -20.50 -0.97
C SER A 969 -34.67 -20.40 -1.86
N LYS A 970 -35.78 -19.91 -1.31
CA LYS A 970 -36.99 -19.62 -2.08
C LYS A 970 -36.78 -18.61 -3.21
N TYR A 971 -35.79 -17.78 -3.09
CA TYR A 971 -35.43 -16.73 -4.07
C TYR A 971 -34.16 -17.09 -4.86
N GLY A 972 -33.70 -18.35 -4.80
CA GLY A 972 -32.49 -18.80 -5.51
C GLY A 972 -31.19 -18.26 -4.86
N ILE A 973 -31.26 -17.73 -3.65
CA ILE A 973 -30.10 -17.16 -2.92
C ILE A 973 -29.51 -18.24 -2.01
N SER A 974 -28.29 -18.65 -2.27
CA SER A 974 -27.56 -19.65 -1.49
C SER A 974 -27.00 -19.09 -0.18
N ARG A 975 -26.64 -17.80 -0.15
CA ARG A 975 -26.18 -17.08 1.04
C ARG A 975 -26.55 -15.61 0.96
N LEU A 976 -27.08 -15.07 2.06
CA LEU A 976 -27.33 -13.63 2.24
C LEU A 976 -26.80 -13.22 3.61
N ARG A 977 -25.74 -12.40 3.65
CA ARG A 977 -25.16 -11.84 4.87
C ARG A 977 -25.31 -10.32 4.86
N ILE A 978 -25.79 -9.76 5.96
CA ILE A 978 -25.87 -8.32 6.19
C ILE A 978 -24.82 -7.98 7.27
N TYR A 979 -24.11 -6.87 7.13
CA TYR A 979 -23.09 -6.49 8.09
C TYR A 979 -22.98 -4.98 8.29
N SER A 980 -22.45 -4.60 9.45
CA SER A 980 -22.01 -3.25 9.76
C SER A 980 -20.52 -3.28 10.08
N SER A 981 -19.78 -2.30 9.59
CA SER A 981 -18.34 -2.18 9.82
C SER A 981 -17.97 -0.75 10.20
N ILE A 982 -17.04 -0.62 11.14
CA ILE A 982 -16.46 0.65 11.56
C ILE A 982 -14.94 0.55 11.44
N ASP A 983 -14.33 1.46 10.66
CA ASP A 983 -12.88 1.57 10.58
C ASP A 983 -12.37 2.76 11.38
N ASN A 984 -11.20 2.62 12.03
CA ASN A 984 -10.53 3.64 12.84
C ASN A 984 -11.43 4.21 13.96
N LEU A 985 -12.13 3.34 14.70
CA LEU A 985 -13.12 3.76 15.70
C LEU A 985 -12.52 4.68 16.78
N PHE A 986 -11.35 4.34 17.31
CA PHE A 986 -10.61 5.18 18.25
C PHE A 986 -9.10 4.98 18.14
N THR A 987 -8.37 6.00 18.60
CA THR A 987 -6.90 6.01 18.68
C THR A 987 -6.48 6.45 20.08
N ILE A 988 -5.61 5.68 20.70
CA ILE A 988 -4.97 6.00 21.98
C ILE A 988 -3.55 6.47 21.68
N THR A 989 -3.20 7.70 22.02
CA THR A 989 -1.89 8.31 21.79
C THR A 989 -1.70 9.55 22.67
N SER A 990 -0.46 9.90 22.94
CA SER A 990 -0.06 11.16 23.58
C SER A 990 0.41 12.24 22.58
N PHE A 991 0.36 11.95 21.28
CA PHE A 991 0.82 12.87 20.24
C PHE A 991 -0.19 13.99 19.99
N ASP A 992 0.25 15.25 19.98
CA ASP A 992 -0.61 16.43 19.80
C ASP A 992 -0.82 16.85 18.34
N GLY A 993 -0.24 16.16 17.38
CA GLY A 993 -0.45 16.37 15.95
C GLY A 993 -1.81 15.89 15.45
N VAL A 994 -2.04 15.97 14.15
CA VAL A 994 -3.29 15.55 13.50
C VAL A 994 -3.54 14.05 13.72
N ASP A 995 -2.55 13.20 13.43
CA ASP A 995 -2.64 11.76 13.65
C ASP A 995 -1.24 11.18 13.92
N PRO A 996 -1.07 10.27 14.91
CA PRO A 996 0.24 9.69 15.25
C PRO A 996 0.82 8.79 14.16
N GLU A 997 0.03 8.40 13.17
CA GLU A 997 0.50 7.64 12.01
C GLU A 997 1.03 8.56 10.91
N ALA A 998 0.46 9.76 10.78
CA ALA A 998 0.81 10.77 9.78
C ALA A 998 1.79 11.82 10.33
N VAL A 999 2.88 11.39 10.98
CA VAL A 999 3.86 12.29 11.64
C VAL A 999 4.74 13.09 10.67
N SER A 1000 4.72 12.78 9.38
CA SER A 1000 5.60 13.38 8.36
C SER A 1000 5.04 14.64 7.69
N GLY A 1001 3.99 15.26 8.24
CA GLY A 1001 3.53 16.59 7.80
C GLY A 1001 2.39 16.60 6.78
N ASN A 1002 1.61 15.53 6.68
CA ASN A 1002 0.38 15.58 5.88
C ASN A 1002 -0.75 16.25 6.68
N TYR A 1003 -1.47 17.15 6.05
CA TYR A 1003 -2.50 17.97 6.72
C TYR A 1003 -3.91 17.37 6.59
N TYR A 1004 -4.16 16.54 5.54
CA TYR A 1004 -5.48 15.94 5.36
C TYR A 1004 -5.69 14.81 6.38
N PRO A 1005 -6.75 14.88 7.23
CA PRO A 1005 -6.93 13.95 8.32
C PRO A 1005 -7.19 12.52 7.83
N LEU A 1006 -6.77 11.54 8.63
CA LEU A 1006 -7.27 10.17 8.49
C LEU A 1006 -8.77 10.14 8.80
N THR A 1007 -9.49 9.19 8.19
CA THR A 1007 -10.94 9.12 8.32
C THR A 1007 -11.38 7.93 9.17
N ARG A 1008 -12.42 8.16 9.96
CA ARG A 1008 -13.24 7.14 10.60
C ARG A 1008 -14.40 6.84 9.66
N ASN A 1009 -14.59 5.58 9.33
CA ASN A 1009 -15.59 5.15 8.36
C ASN A 1009 -16.64 4.27 9.03
N TYR A 1010 -17.92 4.60 8.81
CA TYR A 1010 -19.07 3.81 9.22
C TYR A 1010 -19.74 3.25 7.98
N SER A 1011 -19.91 1.95 7.88
CA SER A 1011 -20.49 1.32 6.69
C SER A 1011 -21.48 0.22 7.02
N PHE A 1012 -22.44 0.03 6.11
CA PHE A 1012 -23.41 -1.04 6.09
C PHE A 1012 -23.33 -1.76 4.75
N GLY A 1013 -23.31 -3.07 4.79
CA GLY A 1013 -23.09 -3.84 3.57
C GLY A 1013 -23.89 -5.13 3.54
N VAL A 1014 -23.91 -5.70 2.34
CA VAL A 1014 -24.59 -6.96 2.05
C VAL A 1014 -23.73 -7.82 1.13
N ASN A 1015 -23.62 -9.13 1.47
CA ASN A 1015 -23.03 -10.15 0.61
C ASN A 1015 -24.14 -11.10 0.16
N VAL A 1016 -24.29 -11.30 -1.15
CA VAL A 1016 -25.28 -12.19 -1.74
C VAL A 1016 -24.56 -13.19 -2.64
N THR A 1017 -24.90 -14.46 -2.52
CA THR A 1017 -24.43 -15.53 -3.44
C THR A 1017 -25.65 -16.29 -3.95
N PHE A 1018 -25.73 -16.45 -5.28
CA PHE A 1018 -26.80 -17.15 -5.99
C PHE A 1018 -26.39 -18.54 -6.40
#